data_b70eea6fb970b997aa04e743f571358e
#
_entry.id   b70eea6fb970b997aa04e743f571358e
#
_cell.length_a   1.000
_cell.length_b   1.000
_cell.length_c   1.000
_cell.angle_alpha   90.00
_cell.angle_beta   90.00
_cell.angle_gamma   90.00
#
_symmetry.space_group_name_H-M   'P 1'
#
loop_
_entity.id
_entity.type
_entity.pdbx_description
1 polymer ?
#
loop_
_entity_poly.entity_id
_entity_poly.type
_entity_poly.pdbx_seq_one_letter_code
_entity_poly.pdbx_strand_id
1 'polypeptide(L)'
;MFTRNVVDNVLNNSRVETAIVNVATDLDAAASQSGQEQKAVSKVKQKARAFLQEMVANISPAFIRMTGWILLRLFNGFFWSIQIHKGQLEMVKKAATEQNVPMVFLPVHKSHIDYLLITLILFCHNIKAPHIAAGNNLSIPILSTLIRKLGGFFIRRKMEETGDGKKDILYRSLLHAVKELLRQQQFLEVYLEGTRSRSGKPSPARAGMLSIVVDTLCTGSIADVLLVPVGISYDRIIEGNYNSEQLGKPKKNESLWGIACGVFRMLRKNYGCVRVDFNQPFSLKEYLSSQRSRHIPPPESLEHALMPTIISAHQLKTSLISLLPFKLCVVHDTTFNCIYLTAANKSSAIMSTHIVACLLLYRHRQGVVLSKLVEDFFNMKEEILSRDFDLGFSGNSEDVVMRALHLLGNCVNVTSSSNRNGEFTIAPSQTVPALFELNFYSNGLFHVFISDAIIGMFSRQISGSPSSLLLSQERLIRKAAGLSHFLTNEVAVAPVMPTCLICSFVCCMCQEDQEELSPSPTDEPWPKKFPEPLSWRSDEEDEDSDFGEEQRDRYLKVSVSAEHQEFFVFLQRLLSPVLEAYSGAAIFVHSLSQPMVESDYTQRLFRYLLTRTERGVAAYGESATHYLVKNTVRTFKELGVLKERRENKVTTLELSSTFLPQANRNKLLQYILGFTLL
;
A
#
# COMPACT_ATOMS: atom_id res chain seq x y z
N MET A 1 29.63 23.05 -3.52
CA MET A 1 30.43 22.73 -4.71
C MET A 1 29.87 21.58 -5.53
N PHE A 2 29.32 20.54 -4.93
CA PHE A 2 28.74 19.36 -5.64
C PHE A 2 27.55 19.65 -6.58
N THR A 3 26.67 20.59 -6.24
CA THR A 3 25.45 20.89 -7.03
C THR A 3 25.72 21.51 -8.40
N ARG A 4 26.83 22.25 -8.56
CA ARG A 4 27.16 22.92 -9.83
C ARG A 4 27.54 21.91 -10.92
N ASN A 5 28.31 20.90 -10.56
CA ASN A 5 28.74 19.84 -11.49
C ASN A 5 27.58 18.98 -11.98
N VAL A 6 26.58 18.69 -11.13
CA VAL A 6 25.40 17.90 -11.53
C VAL A 6 24.61 18.62 -12.62
N VAL A 7 24.36 19.91 -12.45
CA VAL A 7 23.58 20.71 -13.42
C VAL A 7 24.29 20.77 -14.76
N ASP A 8 25.60 21.02 -14.75
CA ASP A 8 26.38 21.16 -15.99
C ASP A 8 26.57 19.77 -16.68
N ASN A 9 26.79 18.71 -15.92
CA ASN A 9 26.87 17.34 -16.46
C ASN A 9 25.56 16.90 -17.11
N VAL A 10 24.43 17.23 -16.53
CA VAL A 10 23.10 16.89 -17.10
C VAL A 10 22.83 17.71 -18.35
N LEU A 11 23.15 19.01 -18.36
CA LEU A 11 22.96 19.88 -19.52
C LEU A 11 23.84 19.50 -20.73
N ASN A 12 25.01 18.92 -20.47
CA ASN A 12 25.94 18.45 -21.49
C ASN A 12 25.72 16.96 -21.89
N ASN A 13 24.67 16.34 -21.37
CA ASN A 13 24.31 14.98 -21.78
C ASN A 13 23.66 15.00 -23.16
N SER A 14 24.11 14.15 -24.09
CA SER A 14 23.65 14.11 -25.47
C SER A 14 22.13 13.98 -25.62
N ARG A 15 21.47 13.18 -24.79
CA ARG A 15 20.00 13.03 -24.78
C ARG A 15 19.30 14.31 -24.37
N VAL A 16 19.85 15.05 -23.41
CA VAL A 16 19.29 16.31 -22.94
C VAL A 16 19.52 17.41 -23.99
N GLU A 17 20.71 17.45 -24.62
CA GLU A 17 20.98 18.36 -25.72
C GLU A 17 20.04 18.12 -26.92
N THR A 18 19.86 16.86 -27.33
CA THR A 18 18.90 16.51 -28.38
C THR A 18 17.47 16.94 -28.01
N ALA A 19 17.06 16.74 -26.77
CA ALA A 19 15.74 17.19 -26.30
C ALA A 19 15.59 18.71 -26.31
N ILE A 20 16.65 19.46 -25.96
CA ILE A 20 16.68 20.91 -26.00
C ILE A 20 16.55 21.41 -27.43
N VAL A 21 17.28 20.81 -28.38
CA VAL A 21 17.22 21.14 -29.82
C VAL A 21 15.84 20.84 -30.37
N ASN A 22 15.27 19.65 -30.11
CA ASN A 22 13.94 19.28 -30.59
C ASN A 22 12.84 20.23 -30.08
N VAL A 23 12.91 20.64 -28.82
CA VAL A 23 11.95 21.61 -28.24
C VAL A 23 12.17 23.00 -28.83
N ALA A 24 13.41 23.38 -29.17
CA ALA A 24 13.70 24.66 -29.80
C ALA A 24 13.19 24.71 -31.25
N THR A 25 13.40 23.63 -32.04
CA THR A 25 12.87 23.52 -33.39
C THR A 25 11.34 23.51 -33.45
N ASP A 26 10.67 22.81 -32.52
CA ASP A 26 9.21 22.85 -32.41
C ASP A 26 8.67 24.27 -32.10
N LEU A 27 9.39 25.07 -31.32
CA LEU A 27 9.04 26.47 -31.00
C LEU A 27 9.28 27.40 -32.19
N ASP A 28 10.35 27.19 -32.98
CA ASP A 28 10.64 28.00 -34.18
C ASP A 28 9.69 27.64 -35.32
N ALA A 29 9.31 26.39 -35.51
CA ALA A 29 8.30 25.95 -36.47
C ALA A 29 6.93 26.62 -36.19
N ALA A 30 6.59 26.85 -34.91
CA ALA A 30 5.38 27.57 -34.54
C ALA A 30 5.47 29.08 -34.72
N ALA A 31 6.68 29.69 -34.85
CA ALA A 31 6.91 31.11 -34.93
C ALA A 31 7.11 31.68 -36.37
N SER A 32 7.18 30.81 -37.38
CA SER A 32 7.29 31.18 -38.83
C SER A 32 8.39 32.17 -39.21
N GLN A 33 9.49 32.27 -38.45
CA GLN A 33 10.61 33.19 -38.76
C GLN A 33 11.94 32.42 -38.79
N SER A 34 12.47 32.20 -39.97
CA SER A 34 13.81 31.66 -40.23
C SER A 34 14.90 32.65 -39.78
N GLY A 35 15.75 32.23 -38.86
CA GLY A 35 16.96 32.96 -38.45
C GLY A 35 17.20 33.16 -36.97
N GLN A 36 16.41 32.56 -36.08
CA GLN A 36 16.52 32.71 -34.61
C GLN A 36 16.84 31.39 -33.87
N GLU A 37 17.22 30.31 -34.55
CA GLU A 37 17.42 28.96 -33.99
C GLU A 37 18.38 29.01 -32.79
N GLN A 38 19.53 29.70 -32.88
CA GLN A 38 20.49 29.79 -31.76
C GLN A 38 19.91 30.55 -30.56
N LYS A 39 19.04 31.57 -30.76
CA LYS A 39 18.38 32.27 -29.66
C LYS A 39 17.30 31.41 -29.01
N ALA A 40 16.59 30.60 -29.78
CA ALA A 40 15.58 29.67 -29.28
C ALA A 40 16.26 28.56 -28.44
N VAL A 41 17.33 27.94 -28.93
CA VAL A 41 18.13 26.95 -28.20
C VAL A 41 18.67 27.54 -26.88
N SER A 42 19.19 28.77 -26.90
CA SER A 42 19.71 29.40 -25.68
C SER A 42 18.61 29.68 -24.65
N LYS A 43 17.41 30.10 -25.06
CA LYS A 43 16.24 30.27 -24.17
C LYS A 43 15.77 28.94 -23.57
N VAL A 44 15.69 27.87 -24.38
CA VAL A 44 15.33 26.54 -23.91
C VAL A 44 16.39 25.99 -22.95
N LYS A 45 17.70 26.19 -23.24
CA LYS A 45 18.81 25.80 -22.35
C LYS A 45 18.76 26.57 -21.03
N GLN A 46 18.43 27.85 -21.04
CA GLN A 46 18.23 28.65 -19.83
C GLN A 46 17.03 28.16 -19.01
N LYS A 47 15.91 27.82 -19.67
CA LYS A 47 14.73 27.21 -19.03
C LYS A 47 15.07 25.84 -18.42
N ALA A 48 15.82 25.00 -19.14
CA ALA A 48 16.31 23.72 -18.65
C ALA A 48 17.23 23.89 -17.43
N ARG A 49 18.13 24.86 -17.46
CA ARG A 49 19.00 25.18 -16.32
C ARG A 49 18.20 25.61 -15.09
N ALA A 50 17.17 26.45 -15.27
CA ALA A 50 16.29 26.85 -14.16
C ALA A 50 15.56 25.64 -13.54
N PHE A 51 15.02 24.75 -14.39
CA PHE A 51 14.39 23.51 -13.89
C PHE A 51 15.36 22.61 -13.15
N LEU A 52 16.58 22.42 -13.67
CA LEU A 52 17.61 21.63 -12.99
C LEU A 52 18.04 22.24 -11.64
N GLN A 53 18.16 23.56 -11.58
CA GLN A 53 18.43 24.26 -10.32
C GLN A 53 17.31 24.06 -9.29
N GLU A 54 16.05 23.94 -9.74
CA GLU A 54 14.90 23.58 -8.90
C GLU A 54 14.94 22.10 -8.49
N MET A 55 15.37 21.22 -9.39
CA MET A 55 15.46 19.77 -9.18
C MET A 55 16.65 19.30 -8.35
N VAL A 56 17.66 20.11 -8.16
CA VAL A 56 18.87 19.72 -7.41
C VAL A 56 18.84 20.28 -5.99
N ALA A 57 19.03 19.41 -4.99
CA ALA A 57 19.13 19.81 -3.60
C ALA A 57 20.44 20.53 -3.30
N ASN A 58 20.44 21.39 -2.31
CA ASN A 58 21.63 22.10 -1.81
C ASN A 58 21.87 21.72 -0.35
N ILE A 59 22.31 20.49 -0.11
CA ILE A 59 22.53 19.93 1.24
C ILE A 59 23.57 20.75 2.00
N SER A 60 23.17 21.26 3.16
CA SER A 60 24.05 22.01 4.06
C SER A 60 24.15 21.32 5.42
N PRO A 61 25.28 20.67 5.75
CA PRO A 61 25.46 20.00 7.05
C PRO A 61 25.27 20.92 8.25
N ALA A 62 25.75 22.17 8.16
CA ALA A 62 25.54 23.17 9.21
C ALA A 62 24.09 23.50 9.42
N PHE A 63 23.32 23.57 8.32
CA PHE A 63 21.88 23.82 8.34
C PHE A 63 21.11 22.63 8.90
N ILE A 64 21.48 21.39 8.55
CA ILE A 64 20.90 20.17 9.12
C ILE A 64 21.14 20.12 10.63
N ARG A 65 22.33 20.46 11.12
CA ARG A 65 22.63 20.51 12.56
C ARG A 65 21.75 21.52 13.29
N MET A 66 21.65 22.74 12.76
CA MET A 66 20.80 23.79 13.34
C MET A 66 19.34 23.41 13.35
N THR A 67 18.82 22.94 12.21
CA THR A 67 17.43 22.50 12.07
C THR A 67 17.16 21.26 12.92
N GLY A 68 18.11 20.32 12.99
CA GLY A 68 18.02 19.13 13.83
C GLY A 68 17.87 19.47 15.30
N TRP A 69 18.63 20.45 15.81
CA TRP A 69 18.47 20.92 17.20
C TRP A 69 17.09 21.52 17.45
N ILE A 70 16.56 22.33 16.53
CA ILE A 70 15.22 22.90 16.62
C ILE A 70 14.16 21.78 16.58
N LEU A 71 14.29 20.84 15.64
CA LEU A 71 13.35 19.72 15.49
C LEU A 71 13.34 18.82 16.73
N LEU A 72 14.49 18.50 17.32
CA LEU A 72 14.54 17.71 18.55
C LEU A 72 13.81 18.41 19.70
N ARG A 73 13.96 19.74 19.83
CA ARG A 73 13.21 20.51 20.81
C ARG A 73 11.70 20.47 20.57
N LEU A 74 11.29 20.59 19.30
CA LEU A 74 9.89 20.51 18.91
C LEU A 74 9.34 19.08 19.13
N PHE A 75 10.06 18.05 18.73
CA PHE A 75 9.66 16.65 18.88
C PHE A 75 9.49 16.25 20.34
N ASN A 76 10.41 16.69 21.22
CA ASN A 76 10.27 16.49 22.65
C ASN A 76 9.06 17.24 23.27
N GLY A 77 8.53 18.25 22.56
CA GLY A 77 7.34 18.98 22.99
C GLY A 77 6.02 18.24 22.71
N PHE A 78 5.98 17.36 21.71
CA PHE A 78 4.76 16.70 21.32
C PHE A 78 4.84 15.16 21.21
N PHE A 79 6.03 14.55 21.14
CA PHE A 79 6.21 13.11 21.26
C PHE A 79 6.77 12.73 22.63
N TRP A 80 6.31 11.63 23.16
CA TRP A 80 6.93 11.02 24.35
C TRP A 80 8.31 10.46 24.03
N SER A 81 8.42 9.78 22.89
CA SER A 81 9.70 9.23 22.43
C SER A 81 9.74 9.03 20.92
N ILE A 82 10.95 9.11 20.37
CA ILE A 82 11.27 8.65 19.03
C ILE A 82 12.07 7.37 19.19
N GLN A 83 11.54 6.27 18.70
CA GLN A 83 12.12 4.95 18.86
C GLN A 83 12.79 4.49 17.58
N ILE A 84 13.95 3.92 17.69
CA ILE A 84 14.75 3.41 16.58
C ILE A 84 15.36 2.07 17.00
N HIS A 85 15.32 1.08 16.11
CA HIS A 85 15.99 -0.18 16.37
C HIS A 85 17.50 -0.05 16.08
N LYS A 86 18.32 -0.12 17.12
CA LYS A 86 19.77 0.12 17.05
C LYS A 86 20.47 -0.83 16.07
N GLY A 87 20.15 -2.12 16.13
CA GLY A 87 20.75 -3.13 15.24
C GLY A 87 20.42 -2.91 13.76
N GLN A 88 19.17 -2.52 13.45
CA GLN A 88 18.77 -2.18 12.08
C GLN A 88 19.57 -0.99 11.55
N LEU A 89 19.76 0.03 12.37
CA LEU A 89 20.52 1.22 11.99
C LEU A 89 22.02 0.94 11.79
N GLU A 90 22.61 0.10 12.64
CA GLU A 90 23.99 -0.36 12.47
C GLU A 90 24.18 -1.17 11.19
N MET A 91 23.21 -2.00 10.82
CA MET A 91 23.18 -2.73 9.56
C MET A 91 23.19 -1.79 8.34
N VAL A 92 22.33 -0.75 8.35
CA VAL A 92 22.31 0.27 7.30
C VAL A 92 23.65 1.02 7.24
N LYS A 93 24.22 1.38 8.39
CA LYS A 93 25.51 2.05 8.48
C LYS A 93 26.64 1.19 7.91
N LYS A 94 26.67 -0.08 8.24
CA LYS A 94 27.63 -1.05 7.70
C LYS A 94 27.51 -1.14 6.18
N ALA A 95 26.30 -1.32 5.65
CA ALA A 95 26.05 -1.36 4.21
C ALA A 95 26.49 -0.05 3.51
N ALA A 96 26.24 1.11 4.14
CA ALA A 96 26.63 2.40 3.60
C ALA A 96 28.16 2.62 3.53
N THR A 97 28.93 1.96 4.40
CA THR A 97 30.40 2.12 4.46
C THR A 97 31.16 1.08 3.67
N GLU A 98 30.66 -0.16 3.63
CA GLU A 98 31.41 -1.29 3.05
C GLU A 98 31.18 -1.47 1.55
N GLN A 99 29.96 -1.23 1.06
CA GLN A 99 29.60 -1.61 -0.32
C GLN A 99 29.91 -0.54 -1.39
N ASN A 100 30.18 0.70 -0.97
CA ASN A 100 30.48 1.83 -1.88
C ASN A 100 29.53 1.95 -3.10
N VAL A 101 28.24 1.66 -2.87
CA VAL A 101 27.16 1.78 -3.86
C VAL A 101 26.10 2.76 -3.36
N PRO A 102 25.35 3.43 -4.25
CA PRO A 102 24.27 4.32 -3.83
C PRO A 102 23.16 3.54 -3.11
N MET A 103 22.54 4.20 -2.11
CA MET A 103 21.40 3.65 -1.38
C MET A 103 20.15 4.45 -1.71
N VAL A 104 19.03 3.75 -1.86
CA VAL A 104 17.71 4.33 -2.06
C VAL A 104 16.81 3.92 -0.91
N PHE A 105 16.49 4.88 -0.04
CA PHE A 105 15.53 4.69 1.05
C PHE A 105 14.11 4.78 0.51
N LEU A 106 13.28 3.81 0.86
CA LEU A 106 11.90 3.66 0.41
C LEU A 106 10.95 3.68 1.61
N PRO A 107 10.69 4.85 2.20
CA PRO A 107 9.82 4.92 3.36
C PRO A 107 8.34 4.89 3.00
N VAL A 108 7.52 4.38 3.94
CA VAL A 108 6.08 4.60 3.95
C VAL A 108 5.80 6.08 4.21
N HIS A 109 4.72 6.61 3.63
CA HIS A 109 4.42 8.03 3.76
C HIS A 109 3.13 8.26 4.56
N LYS A 110 3.26 8.56 5.85
CA LYS A 110 2.13 8.81 6.77
C LYS A 110 2.00 10.28 7.16
N SER A 111 3.12 10.99 7.36
CA SER A 111 3.16 12.36 7.87
C SER A 111 4.09 13.27 7.07
N HIS A 112 3.92 14.58 7.20
CA HIS A 112 4.86 15.56 6.65
C HIS A 112 6.21 15.59 7.37
N ILE A 113 6.30 15.02 8.57
CA ILE A 113 7.55 14.95 9.34
C ILE A 113 8.40 13.72 9.00
N ASP A 114 7.90 12.78 8.19
CA ASP A 114 8.59 11.53 7.88
C ASP A 114 10.02 11.79 7.36
N TYR A 115 10.16 12.64 6.34
CA TYR A 115 11.47 12.98 5.76
C TYR A 115 12.39 13.73 6.72
N LEU A 116 11.80 14.50 7.66
CA LEU A 116 12.60 15.19 8.69
C LEU A 116 13.14 14.20 9.70
N LEU A 117 12.33 13.22 10.11
CA LEU A 117 12.75 12.15 11.02
C LEU A 117 13.87 11.31 10.43
N ILE A 118 13.70 10.82 9.19
CA ILE A 118 14.71 9.98 8.51
C ILE A 118 16.01 10.76 8.35
N THR A 119 15.96 11.99 7.80
CA THR A 119 17.15 12.81 7.62
C THR A 119 17.88 13.06 8.94
N LEU A 120 17.13 13.36 10.01
CA LEU A 120 17.71 13.61 11.34
C LEU A 120 18.35 12.34 11.91
N ILE A 121 17.68 11.20 11.83
CA ILE A 121 18.19 9.92 12.33
C ILE A 121 19.47 9.54 11.60
N LEU A 122 19.49 9.55 10.28
CA LEU A 122 20.66 9.19 9.49
C LEU A 122 21.83 10.13 9.77
N PHE A 123 21.56 11.44 9.84
CA PHE A 123 22.58 12.43 10.12
C PHE A 123 23.19 12.30 11.52
N CYS A 124 22.36 12.06 12.56
CA CYS A 124 22.85 11.87 13.95
C CYS A 124 23.73 10.63 14.10
N HIS A 125 23.57 9.63 13.21
CA HIS A 125 24.36 8.39 13.23
C HIS A 125 25.51 8.38 12.21
N ASN A 126 25.87 9.56 11.68
CA ASN A 126 26.94 9.74 10.69
C ASN A 126 26.72 8.96 9.38
N ILE A 127 25.47 8.72 9.01
CA ILE A 127 25.09 8.21 7.70
C ILE A 127 24.81 9.41 6.79
N LYS A 128 25.23 9.32 5.53
CA LYS A 128 25.06 10.39 4.56
C LYS A 128 23.59 10.74 4.38
N ALA A 129 23.23 12.03 4.52
CA ALA A 129 21.87 12.49 4.32
C ALA A 129 21.41 12.26 2.86
N PRO A 130 20.22 11.69 2.63
CA PRO A 130 19.74 11.40 1.30
C PRO A 130 19.22 12.66 0.59
N HIS A 131 19.16 12.59 -0.75
CA HIS A 131 18.40 13.52 -1.57
C HIS A 131 16.94 13.09 -1.60
N ILE A 132 16.03 13.97 -1.15
CA ILE A 132 14.62 13.64 -0.91
C ILE A 132 13.77 14.11 -2.07
N ALA A 133 13.05 13.17 -2.71
CA ALA A 133 12.12 13.50 -3.78
C ALA A 133 10.83 14.15 -3.24
N ALA A 134 10.68 15.45 -3.41
CA ALA A 134 9.54 16.24 -2.94
C ALA A 134 8.62 16.69 -4.08
N GLY A 135 7.31 16.82 -3.82
CA GLY A 135 6.37 17.34 -4.81
C GLY A 135 6.31 18.86 -4.84
N ASN A 136 6.00 19.44 -5.99
CA ASN A 136 5.93 20.90 -6.24
C ASN A 136 4.97 21.68 -5.32
N ASN A 137 4.03 21.04 -4.65
CA ASN A 137 3.10 21.69 -3.74
C ASN A 137 3.77 22.30 -2.49
N LEU A 138 5.07 22.04 -2.27
CA LEU A 138 5.89 22.58 -1.19
C LEU A 138 6.80 23.71 -1.67
N SER A 139 6.64 24.22 -2.90
CA SER A 139 7.48 25.28 -3.50
C SER A 139 7.11 26.70 -3.05
N ILE A 140 6.76 26.89 -1.77
CA ILE A 140 6.66 28.23 -1.14
C ILE A 140 8.08 28.77 -0.99
N PRO A 141 8.42 30.01 -1.40
CA PRO A 141 9.80 30.49 -1.54
C PRO A 141 10.72 30.27 -0.34
N ILE A 142 10.26 30.56 0.87
CA ILE A 142 11.04 30.36 2.10
C ILE A 142 11.15 28.87 2.45
N LEU A 143 10.03 28.15 2.37
CA LEU A 143 9.96 26.73 2.72
C LEU A 143 10.75 25.88 1.72
N SER A 144 10.68 26.20 0.42
CA SER A 144 11.43 25.49 -0.61
C SER A 144 12.94 25.60 -0.40
N THR A 145 13.45 26.79 -0.03
CA THR A 145 14.87 26.99 0.28
C THR A 145 15.29 26.17 1.50
N LEU A 146 14.44 26.11 2.52
CA LEU A 146 14.65 25.30 3.72
C LEU A 146 14.73 23.81 3.36
N ILE A 147 13.72 23.30 2.64
CA ILE A 147 13.65 21.91 2.22
C ILE A 147 14.86 21.51 1.36
N ARG A 148 15.30 22.38 0.44
CA ARG A 148 16.48 22.14 -0.39
C ARG A 148 17.78 22.05 0.40
N LYS A 149 17.93 22.84 1.47
CA LYS A 149 19.09 22.75 2.37
C LYS A 149 19.08 21.49 3.23
N LEU A 150 17.91 20.88 3.43
CA LEU A 150 17.75 19.59 4.11
C LEU A 150 17.88 18.38 3.17
N GLY A 151 18.06 18.59 1.87
CA GLY A 151 18.22 17.51 0.90
C GLY A 151 17.05 17.37 -0.09
N GLY A 152 16.00 18.14 0.08
CA GLY A 152 14.83 18.06 -0.81
C GLY A 152 15.11 18.59 -2.22
N PHE A 153 14.65 17.87 -3.24
CA PHE A 153 14.55 18.31 -4.62
C PHE A 153 13.14 18.17 -5.13
N PHE A 154 12.71 19.09 -6.02
CA PHE A 154 11.32 19.18 -6.40
C PHE A 154 11.03 18.50 -7.74
N ILE A 155 10.00 17.62 -7.74
CA ILE A 155 9.52 16.92 -8.93
C ILE A 155 8.09 17.37 -9.23
N ARG A 156 7.80 17.69 -10.50
CA ARG A 156 6.45 18.00 -10.95
C ARG A 156 5.61 16.73 -11.00
N ARG A 157 4.50 16.70 -10.29
CA ARG A 157 3.58 15.53 -10.24
C ARG A 157 2.69 15.42 -11.48
N LYS A 158 2.32 16.56 -12.06
CA LYS A 158 1.56 16.62 -13.31
C LYS A 158 2.50 17.19 -14.37
N MET A 159 2.80 16.38 -15.38
CA MET A 159 3.41 16.88 -16.61
C MET A 159 2.31 17.59 -17.40
N GLU A 160 2.57 18.81 -17.84
CA GLU A 160 1.71 19.50 -18.76
C GLU A 160 1.73 18.72 -20.08
N GLU A 161 0.57 18.29 -20.55
CA GLU A 161 0.41 17.81 -21.91
C GLU A 161 0.39 19.04 -22.80
N THR A 162 1.37 19.14 -23.70
CA THR A 162 1.32 20.11 -24.81
C THR A 162 0.10 19.81 -25.69
N GLY A 163 -0.39 20.82 -26.46
CA GLY A 163 -1.60 20.69 -27.27
C GLY A 163 -1.67 19.47 -28.18
N ASP A 164 -0.52 18.85 -28.51
CA ASP A 164 -0.39 17.62 -29.31
C ASP A 164 -0.46 16.32 -28.49
N GLY A 165 -0.84 16.38 -27.19
CA GLY A 165 -0.86 15.20 -26.30
C GLY A 165 0.52 14.69 -25.89
N LYS A 166 1.61 15.36 -26.28
CA LYS A 166 2.98 15.03 -25.90
C LYS A 166 3.26 15.52 -24.50
N LYS A 167 3.72 14.64 -23.62
CA LYS A 167 4.22 15.01 -22.29
C LYS A 167 5.47 15.87 -22.46
N ASP A 168 5.72 16.81 -21.53
CA ASP A 168 6.89 17.70 -21.55
C ASP A 168 8.21 16.87 -21.68
N ILE A 169 8.70 16.79 -22.92
CA ILE A 169 9.88 16.00 -23.30
C ILE A 169 11.13 16.54 -22.59
N LEU A 170 11.21 17.88 -22.48
CA LEU A 170 12.33 18.51 -21.79
C LEU A 170 12.37 18.11 -20.33
N TYR A 171 11.23 18.15 -19.62
CA TYR A 171 11.18 17.78 -18.20
C TYR A 171 11.52 16.30 -17.98
N ARG A 172 11.05 15.41 -18.86
CA ARG A 172 11.43 13.96 -18.81
C ARG A 172 12.93 13.77 -18.99
N SER A 173 13.56 14.53 -19.88
CA SER A 173 15.00 14.47 -20.09
C SER A 173 15.76 14.95 -18.84
N LEU A 174 15.23 15.93 -18.11
CA LEU A 174 15.87 16.47 -16.91
C LEU A 174 15.78 15.50 -15.71
N LEU A 175 14.89 14.51 -15.72
CA LEU A 175 14.88 13.42 -14.73
C LEU A 175 16.18 12.60 -14.76
N HIS A 176 17.01 12.73 -15.83
CA HIS A 176 18.39 12.23 -15.82
C HIS A 176 19.27 12.84 -14.72
N ALA A 177 18.84 13.92 -14.08
CA ALA A 177 19.52 14.42 -12.89
C ALA A 177 19.58 13.39 -11.75
N VAL A 178 18.52 12.58 -11.60
CA VAL A 178 18.49 11.48 -10.63
C VAL A 178 19.51 10.40 -11.00
N LYS A 179 19.64 10.10 -12.28
CA LYS A 179 20.66 9.17 -12.80
C LYS A 179 22.08 9.65 -12.46
N GLU A 180 22.35 10.94 -12.63
CA GLU A 180 23.64 11.53 -12.31
C GLU A 180 23.91 11.52 -10.79
N LEU A 181 22.90 11.74 -9.93
CA LEU A 181 23.04 11.60 -8.49
C LEU A 181 23.46 10.18 -8.08
N LEU A 182 22.84 9.16 -8.68
CA LEU A 182 23.19 7.76 -8.43
C LEU A 182 24.62 7.43 -8.91
N ARG A 183 25.03 7.94 -10.08
CA ARG A 183 26.42 7.80 -10.57
C ARG A 183 27.45 8.41 -9.64
N GLN A 184 27.09 9.51 -8.98
CA GLN A 184 27.93 10.17 -7.95
C GLN A 184 27.76 9.53 -6.57
N GLN A 185 27.19 8.33 -6.50
CA GLN A 185 26.97 7.58 -5.26
C GLN A 185 26.24 8.39 -4.18
N GLN A 186 25.29 9.26 -4.60
CA GLN A 186 24.44 9.96 -3.66
C GLN A 186 23.31 9.05 -3.19
N PHE A 187 22.87 9.24 -1.94
CA PHE A 187 21.73 8.54 -1.39
C PHE A 187 20.44 9.24 -1.79
N LEU A 188 19.41 8.47 -2.07
CA LEU A 188 18.07 8.98 -2.41
C LEU A 188 17.06 8.55 -1.36
N GLU A 189 16.04 9.37 -1.15
CA GLU A 189 14.84 9.03 -0.38
C GLU A 189 13.63 9.27 -1.26
N VAL A 190 12.88 8.22 -1.52
CA VAL A 190 11.77 8.24 -2.49
C VAL A 190 10.52 7.65 -1.86
N TYR A 191 9.46 8.46 -1.77
CA TYR A 191 8.14 8.03 -1.33
C TYR A 191 7.37 7.47 -2.53
N LEU A 192 7.39 6.15 -2.69
CA LEU A 192 6.80 5.48 -3.85
C LEU A 192 5.28 5.67 -3.95
N GLU A 193 4.60 5.86 -2.84
CA GLU A 193 3.16 6.15 -2.79
C GLU A 193 2.80 7.48 -3.48
N GLY A 194 3.75 8.41 -3.60
CA GLY A 194 3.57 9.73 -4.19
C GLY A 194 2.64 10.68 -3.42
N THR A 195 1.91 10.19 -2.44
CA THR A 195 1.06 10.96 -1.52
C THR A 195 1.08 10.31 -0.15
N ARG A 196 0.80 11.08 0.91
CA ARG A 196 0.63 10.49 2.25
C ARG A 196 -0.57 9.56 2.29
N SER A 197 -0.46 8.47 3.04
CA SER A 197 -1.57 7.56 3.30
C SER A 197 -2.76 8.32 3.92
N ARG A 198 -3.95 8.06 3.42
CA ARG A 198 -5.22 8.59 3.95
C ARG A 198 -5.98 7.56 4.74
N SER A 199 -5.62 6.31 4.57
CA SER A 199 -6.31 5.17 5.17
C SER A 199 -5.55 4.57 6.35
N GLY A 200 -4.29 4.94 6.59
CA GLY A 200 -3.39 4.23 7.49
C GLY A 200 -2.69 3.02 6.85
N LYS A 201 -3.21 2.52 5.73
CA LYS A 201 -2.57 1.47 4.92
C LYS A 201 -1.53 2.08 3.98
N PRO A 202 -0.42 1.39 3.65
CA PRO A 202 0.44 1.78 2.54
C PRO A 202 -0.35 1.76 1.23
N SER A 203 -0.12 2.77 0.40
CA SER A 203 -0.74 2.82 -0.94
C SER A 203 0.14 2.11 -1.98
N PRO A 204 -0.44 1.60 -3.08
CA PRO A 204 0.32 1.01 -4.15
C PRO A 204 1.42 1.95 -4.66
N ALA A 205 2.62 1.41 -4.89
CA ALA A 205 3.76 2.17 -5.35
C ALA A 205 3.56 2.70 -6.78
N ARG A 206 4.11 3.88 -7.05
CA ARG A 206 4.19 4.47 -8.39
C ARG A 206 5.59 4.25 -8.95
N ALA A 207 5.68 3.56 -10.07
CA ALA A 207 6.95 3.16 -10.66
C ALA A 207 7.83 4.32 -11.16
N GLY A 208 7.28 5.50 -11.38
CA GLY A 208 7.96 6.57 -12.11
C GLY A 208 9.37 6.93 -11.68
N MET A 209 9.64 7.03 -10.36
CA MET A 209 10.98 7.30 -9.86
C MET A 209 11.85 6.04 -9.81
N LEU A 210 11.26 4.92 -9.47
CA LEU A 210 11.97 3.66 -9.36
C LEU A 210 12.39 3.13 -10.74
N SER A 211 11.60 3.37 -11.80
CA SER A 211 11.98 3.04 -13.17
C SER A 211 13.29 3.73 -13.60
N ILE A 212 13.53 4.98 -13.15
CA ILE A 212 14.79 5.68 -13.44
C ILE A 212 15.98 4.98 -12.76
N VAL A 213 15.78 4.49 -11.52
CA VAL A 213 16.81 3.74 -10.79
C VAL A 213 17.13 2.43 -11.52
N VAL A 214 16.09 1.68 -11.90
CA VAL A 214 16.22 0.42 -12.67
C VAL A 214 16.89 0.67 -14.02
N ASP A 215 16.45 1.68 -14.78
CA ASP A 215 17.07 2.04 -16.06
C ASP A 215 18.54 2.42 -15.91
N THR A 216 18.91 3.08 -14.80
CA THR A 216 20.30 3.46 -14.53
C THR A 216 21.16 2.23 -14.29
N LEU A 217 20.65 1.23 -13.59
CA LEU A 217 21.31 -0.06 -13.38
C LEU A 217 21.38 -0.88 -14.69
N CYS A 218 20.26 -1.04 -15.39
CA CYS A 218 20.18 -1.83 -16.64
C CYS A 218 21.06 -1.26 -17.77
N THR A 219 21.28 0.06 -17.79
CA THR A 219 22.21 0.71 -18.75
C THR A 219 23.69 0.58 -18.36
N GLY A 220 24.01 -0.13 -17.27
CA GLY A 220 25.39 -0.30 -16.78
C GLY A 220 26.04 0.99 -16.29
N SER A 221 25.23 2.04 -16.01
CA SER A 221 25.75 3.34 -15.56
C SER A 221 26.24 3.30 -14.12
N ILE A 222 25.78 2.34 -13.32
CA ILE A 222 26.17 2.03 -11.95
C ILE A 222 26.28 0.51 -11.80
N ALA A 223 27.14 0.05 -10.91
CA ALA A 223 27.39 -1.38 -10.69
C ALA A 223 26.21 -2.06 -9.97
N ASP A 224 25.64 -1.39 -8.98
CA ASP A 224 24.48 -1.84 -8.20
C ASP A 224 23.85 -0.66 -7.44
N VAL A 225 22.68 -0.91 -6.83
CA VAL A 225 21.95 -0.01 -5.92
C VAL A 225 21.39 -0.82 -4.77
N LEU A 226 21.56 -0.35 -3.54
CA LEU A 226 20.89 -0.93 -2.38
C LEU A 226 19.55 -0.24 -2.13
N LEU A 227 18.50 -1.03 -2.08
CA LEU A 227 17.16 -0.58 -1.69
C LEU A 227 16.95 -0.83 -0.19
N VAL A 228 16.48 0.19 0.53
CA VAL A 228 16.23 0.14 1.98
C VAL A 228 14.79 0.54 2.26
N PRO A 229 13.87 -0.43 2.43
CA PRO A 229 12.52 -0.12 2.89
C PRO A 229 12.56 0.43 4.32
N VAL A 230 11.73 1.46 4.60
CA VAL A 230 11.67 2.10 5.92
C VAL A 230 10.23 2.16 6.40
N GLY A 231 9.96 1.51 7.53
CA GLY A 231 8.70 1.58 8.25
C GLY A 231 8.67 2.79 9.16
N ILE A 232 7.55 3.51 9.17
CA ILE A 232 7.30 4.60 10.12
C ILE A 232 5.93 4.39 10.74
N SER A 233 5.89 4.29 12.07
CA SER A 233 4.67 4.06 12.83
C SER A 233 4.47 5.12 13.89
N TYR A 234 3.24 5.59 14.02
CA TYR A 234 2.82 6.63 14.95
C TYR A 234 1.71 6.12 15.86
N ASP A 235 1.81 6.36 17.16
CA ASP A 235 0.66 6.19 18.06
C ASP A 235 -0.48 7.13 17.68
N ARG A 236 -0.14 8.39 17.36
CA ARG A 236 -1.08 9.37 16.84
C ARG A 236 -0.41 10.24 15.78
N ILE A 237 -1.15 10.51 14.69
CA ILE A 237 -0.67 11.37 13.61
C ILE A 237 -0.83 12.83 14.00
N ILE A 238 0.17 13.64 13.63
CA ILE A 238 0.20 15.07 13.93
C ILE A 238 -0.87 15.83 13.15
N GLU A 239 -1.12 15.42 11.91
CA GLU A 239 -2.06 16.07 11.01
C GLU A 239 -3.50 15.67 11.31
N GLY A 240 -4.22 16.46 12.09
CA GLY A 240 -5.64 16.23 12.37
C GLY A 240 -6.61 16.49 11.20
N ASN A 241 -6.11 16.89 10.03
CA ASN A 241 -6.94 17.26 8.89
C ASN A 241 -7.34 16.07 7.98
N TYR A 242 -6.85 14.86 8.23
CA TYR A 242 -7.23 13.69 7.44
C TYR A 242 -8.72 13.41 7.46
N ASN A 243 -9.37 13.62 8.61
CA ASN A 243 -10.82 13.44 8.74
C ASN A 243 -11.59 14.37 7.80
N SER A 244 -11.13 15.60 7.57
CA SER A 244 -11.81 16.51 6.65
C SER A 244 -11.63 16.08 5.18
N GLU A 245 -10.48 15.54 4.80
CA GLU A 245 -10.24 15.00 3.46
C GLU A 245 -11.03 13.69 3.25
N GLN A 246 -11.14 12.84 4.26
CA GLN A 246 -11.97 11.63 4.23
C GLN A 246 -13.47 11.93 4.15
N LEU A 247 -13.90 13.08 4.65
CA LEU A 247 -15.25 13.63 4.49
C LEU A 247 -15.45 14.34 3.14
N GLY A 248 -14.53 14.19 2.19
CA GLY A 248 -14.65 14.74 0.84
C GLY A 248 -14.42 16.26 0.75
N LYS A 249 -13.94 16.91 1.81
CA LYS A 249 -13.63 18.36 1.76
C LYS A 249 -12.36 18.59 0.95
N PRO A 250 -12.33 19.61 0.07
CA PRO A 250 -11.16 19.90 -0.75
C PRO A 250 -9.97 20.30 0.10
N LYS A 251 -8.78 19.90 -0.34
CA LYS A 251 -7.52 20.26 0.31
C LYS A 251 -7.35 21.79 0.29
N LYS A 252 -7.23 22.40 1.48
CA LYS A 252 -6.90 23.83 1.58
C LYS A 252 -5.43 24.06 1.28
N ASN A 253 -5.11 25.10 0.53
CA ASN A 253 -3.74 25.52 0.32
C ASN A 253 -3.14 25.99 1.66
N GLU A 254 -1.96 25.50 1.97
CA GLU A 254 -1.26 25.83 3.19
C GLU A 254 -0.64 27.25 3.04
N SER A 255 -1.00 28.16 3.94
CA SER A 255 -0.33 29.46 4.10
C SER A 255 0.71 29.39 5.21
N LEU A 256 1.75 30.24 5.17
CA LEU A 256 2.77 30.29 6.21
C LEU A 256 2.18 30.54 7.60
N TRP A 257 1.17 31.41 7.69
CA TRP A 257 0.43 31.66 8.93
C TRP A 257 -0.37 30.44 9.39
N GLY A 258 -1.00 29.74 8.46
CA GLY A 258 -1.69 28.48 8.73
C GLY A 258 -0.76 27.41 9.29
N ILE A 259 0.47 27.30 8.75
CA ILE A 259 1.52 26.42 9.25
C ILE A 259 1.93 26.80 10.66
N ALA A 260 2.20 28.09 10.94
CA ALA A 260 2.58 28.59 12.26
C ALA A 260 1.49 28.30 13.31
N CYS A 261 0.23 28.60 13.00
CA CYS A 261 -0.92 28.26 13.86
C CYS A 261 -1.08 26.76 14.05
N GLY A 262 -0.80 25.96 13.01
CA GLY A 262 -0.78 24.51 13.08
C GLY A 262 0.25 24.01 14.07
N VAL A 263 1.49 24.47 13.96
CA VAL A 263 2.59 24.10 14.87
C VAL A 263 2.25 24.49 16.32
N PHE A 264 1.72 25.68 16.55
CA PHE A 264 1.32 26.10 17.90
C PHE A 264 0.20 25.22 18.51
N ARG A 265 -0.74 24.77 17.66
CA ARG A 265 -1.80 23.85 18.08
C ARG A 265 -1.24 22.45 18.37
N MET A 266 -0.26 22.00 17.58
CA MET A 266 0.43 20.72 17.78
C MET A 266 1.15 20.69 19.15
N LEU A 267 1.87 21.77 19.52
CA LEU A 267 2.62 21.85 20.77
C LEU A 267 1.76 21.72 22.04
N ARG A 268 0.45 21.84 21.90
CA ARG A 268 -0.52 21.67 23.01
C ARG A 268 -1.05 20.25 23.17
N LYS A 269 -0.67 19.33 22.27
CA LYS A 269 -1.16 17.95 22.27
C LYS A 269 0.00 16.98 22.35
N ASN A 270 -0.23 15.88 23.04
CA ASN A 270 0.69 14.76 23.02
C ASN A 270 0.26 13.76 21.92
N TYR A 271 1.24 13.27 21.16
CA TYR A 271 1.03 12.34 20.04
C TYR A 271 1.60 10.94 20.30
N GLY A 272 2.01 10.66 21.55
CA GLY A 272 2.56 9.35 21.92
C GLY A 272 3.96 9.12 21.37
N CYS A 273 4.21 7.91 20.94
CA CYS A 273 5.49 7.50 20.39
C CYS A 273 5.48 7.49 18.86
N VAL A 274 6.65 7.71 18.28
CA VAL A 274 6.90 7.42 16.86
C VAL A 274 8.04 6.42 16.77
N ARG A 275 7.88 5.41 15.93
CA ARG A 275 8.89 4.40 15.66
C ARG A 275 9.34 4.44 14.20
N VAL A 276 10.66 4.37 13.99
CA VAL A 276 11.27 4.31 12.65
C VAL A 276 12.12 3.06 12.56
N ASP A 277 11.74 2.17 11.65
CA ASP A 277 12.36 0.87 11.43
C ASP A 277 12.98 0.80 10.04
N PHE A 278 14.24 0.41 9.97
CA PHE A 278 14.99 0.21 8.73
C PHE A 278 15.07 -1.27 8.41
N ASN A 279 14.52 -1.68 7.28
CA ASN A 279 14.65 -3.06 6.84
C ASN A 279 16.06 -3.33 6.29
N GLN A 280 16.38 -4.61 6.12
CA GLN A 280 17.67 -5.02 5.56
C GLN A 280 17.86 -4.43 4.17
N PRO A 281 18.98 -3.73 3.92
CA PRO A 281 19.37 -3.30 2.58
C PRO A 281 19.52 -4.51 1.66
N PHE A 282 18.94 -4.46 0.47
CA PHE A 282 19.08 -5.53 -0.52
C PHE A 282 19.51 -4.99 -1.89
N SER A 283 20.26 -5.81 -2.63
CA SER A 283 20.76 -5.49 -3.96
C SER A 283 19.64 -5.50 -4.98
N LEU A 284 19.47 -4.40 -5.72
CA LEU A 284 18.54 -4.33 -6.84
C LEU A 284 18.98 -5.24 -7.98
N LYS A 285 20.29 -5.37 -8.21
CA LYS A 285 20.84 -6.24 -9.25
C LYS A 285 20.54 -7.72 -8.99
N GLU A 286 20.81 -8.19 -7.78
CA GLU A 286 20.51 -9.57 -7.37
C GLU A 286 19.01 -9.85 -7.45
N TYR A 287 18.21 -8.90 -7.00
CA TYR A 287 16.77 -9.01 -7.08
C TYR A 287 16.29 -9.16 -8.53
N LEU A 288 16.73 -8.29 -9.46
CA LEU A 288 16.35 -8.37 -10.88
C LEU A 288 16.82 -9.67 -11.53
N SER A 289 18.01 -10.18 -11.15
CA SER A 289 18.50 -11.46 -11.66
C SER A 289 17.66 -12.63 -11.16
N SER A 290 17.28 -12.64 -9.89
CA SER A 290 16.43 -13.69 -9.32
C SER A 290 15.02 -13.71 -9.92
N GLN A 291 14.47 -12.53 -10.29
CA GLN A 291 13.17 -12.46 -10.97
C GLN A 291 13.23 -12.94 -12.43
N ARG A 292 14.34 -12.72 -13.12
CA ARG A 292 14.53 -13.21 -14.49
C ARG A 292 14.60 -14.75 -14.56
N SER A 293 15.16 -15.40 -13.55
CA SER A 293 15.21 -16.86 -13.46
C SER A 293 13.87 -17.50 -13.12
N ARG A 294 12.96 -16.74 -12.49
CA ARG A 294 11.58 -17.17 -12.25
C ARG A 294 10.74 -16.77 -13.45
N HIS A 295 10.41 -17.70 -14.34
CA HIS A 295 9.42 -17.49 -15.41
C HIS A 295 8.04 -17.22 -14.80
N ILE A 296 7.83 -16.01 -14.26
CA ILE A 296 6.52 -15.58 -13.78
C ILE A 296 5.75 -15.07 -15.01
N PRO A 297 4.63 -15.71 -15.37
CA PRO A 297 3.79 -15.20 -16.45
C PRO A 297 3.35 -13.76 -16.11
N PRO A 298 3.18 -12.89 -17.14
CA PRO A 298 2.70 -11.54 -16.90
C PRO A 298 1.37 -11.60 -16.13
N PRO A 299 1.16 -10.70 -15.13
CA PRO A 299 -0.07 -10.69 -14.37
C PRO A 299 -1.24 -10.45 -15.32
N GLU A 300 -2.22 -11.34 -15.26
CA GLU A 300 -3.46 -11.19 -15.98
C GLU A 300 -4.16 -9.90 -15.55
N SER A 301 -4.82 -9.23 -16.49
CA SER A 301 -5.65 -8.08 -16.12
C SER A 301 -6.78 -8.54 -15.20
N LEU A 302 -7.19 -7.68 -14.26
CA LEU A 302 -8.27 -7.98 -13.33
C LEU A 302 -9.56 -8.38 -14.07
N GLU A 303 -9.82 -7.77 -15.22
CA GLU A 303 -10.92 -8.12 -16.13
C GLU A 303 -10.79 -9.56 -16.63
N HIS A 304 -9.62 -9.96 -17.10
CA HIS A 304 -9.42 -11.31 -17.66
C HIS A 304 -9.49 -12.40 -16.58
N ALA A 305 -8.95 -12.13 -15.41
CA ALA A 305 -8.93 -13.07 -14.29
C ALA A 305 -10.32 -13.30 -13.66
N LEU A 306 -11.14 -12.27 -13.53
CA LEU A 306 -12.39 -12.34 -12.77
C LEU A 306 -13.65 -12.34 -13.62
N MET A 307 -13.62 -11.81 -14.86
CA MET A 307 -14.82 -11.77 -15.71
C MET A 307 -15.43 -13.14 -16.01
N PRO A 308 -14.65 -14.19 -16.31
CA PRO A 308 -15.23 -15.53 -16.50
C PRO A 308 -15.96 -16.07 -15.27
N THR A 309 -15.55 -15.63 -14.07
CA THR A 309 -16.17 -16.02 -12.81
C THR A 309 -17.44 -15.23 -12.52
N ILE A 310 -17.46 -13.94 -12.87
CA ILE A 310 -18.61 -13.05 -12.64
C ILE A 310 -19.70 -13.27 -13.70
N ILE A 311 -19.30 -13.39 -14.97
CA ILE A 311 -20.20 -13.54 -16.11
C ILE A 311 -19.84 -14.84 -16.82
N SER A 312 -20.80 -15.78 -16.91
CA SER A 312 -20.63 -17.07 -17.61
C SER A 312 -19.93 -16.89 -18.96
N ALA A 313 -18.91 -17.71 -19.24
CA ALA A 313 -18.05 -17.62 -20.42
C ALA A 313 -18.81 -17.61 -21.78
N HIS A 314 -20.03 -18.12 -21.83
CA HIS A 314 -20.89 -18.10 -23.02
C HIS A 314 -21.36 -16.71 -23.48
N GLN A 315 -21.23 -15.68 -22.65
CA GLN A 315 -21.65 -14.30 -22.97
C GLN A 315 -20.52 -13.35 -23.32
N LEU A 316 -19.28 -13.78 -23.18
CA LEU A 316 -18.11 -13.03 -23.62
C LEU A 316 -17.94 -13.21 -25.12
N LYS A 317 -18.38 -12.22 -25.91
CA LYS A 317 -17.91 -12.09 -27.31
C LYS A 317 -16.41 -11.89 -27.24
N THR A 318 -15.66 -12.85 -27.77
CA THR A 318 -14.22 -12.83 -27.89
C THR A 318 -13.80 -11.58 -28.69
N SER A 319 -13.50 -10.50 -28.03
CA SER A 319 -12.71 -9.43 -28.59
C SER A 319 -11.27 -9.98 -28.68
N LEU A 320 -10.84 -10.30 -29.88
CA LEU A 320 -9.44 -10.55 -30.19
C LEU A 320 -8.63 -9.31 -29.79
N ILE A 321 -8.10 -9.32 -28.58
CA ILE A 321 -7.09 -8.35 -28.16
C ILE A 321 -5.80 -8.80 -28.82
N SER A 322 -5.39 -8.03 -29.83
CA SER A 322 -4.09 -8.15 -30.46
C SER A 322 -2.99 -8.17 -29.39
N LEU A 323 -2.22 -9.25 -29.35
CA LEU A 323 -0.97 -9.38 -28.62
C LEU A 323 0.02 -8.31 -29.10
N LEU A 324 -0.05 -7.11 -28.54
CA LEU A 324 1.05 -6.17 -28.59
C LEU A 324 2.17 -6.69 -27.67
N PRO A 325 3.43 -6.62 -28.11
CA PRO A 325 4.54 -7.06 -27.28
C PRO A 325 4.55 -6.23 -26.00
N PHE A 326 4.21 -6.87 -24.90
CA PHE A 326 4.17 -6.29 -23.57
C PHE A 326 5.58 -5.88 -23.19
N LYS A 327 5.88 -4.59 -23.34
CA LYS A 327 7.15 -4.00 -22.95
C LYS A 327 7.37 -4.24 -21.46
N LEU A 328 8.62 -4.57 -21.14
CA LEU A 328 9.27 -4.75 -19.82
C LEU A 328 8.75 -3.83 -18.66
N CYS A 329 8.02 -2.75 -18.97
CA CYS A 329 7.46 -1.80 -18.02
C CYS A 329 6.38 -2.36 -17.08
N VAL A 330 5.55 -3.33 -17.51
CA VAL A 330 4.41 -3.81 -16.68
C VAL A 330 4.89 -4.82 -15.64
N VAL A 331 5.92 -5.62 -15.98
CA VAL A 331 6.55 -6.54 -15.01
C VAL A 331 7.19 -5.76 -13.85
N HIS A 332 7.69 -4.56 -14.11
CA HIS A 332 8.27 -3.70 -13.08
C HIS A 332 7.24 -3.18 -12.07
N ASP A 333 6.05 -2.76 -12.49
CA ASP A 333 5.08 -2.12 -11.59
C ASP A 333 4.51 -3.10 -10.55
N THR A 334 4.12 -4.28 -10.95
CA THR A 334 3.53 -5.28 -10.04
C THR A 334 4.56 -5.90 -9.11
N THR A 335 5.74 -6.22 -9.61
CA THR A 335 6.80 -6.87 -8.82
C THR A 335 7.36 -5.93 -7.76
N PHE A 336 7.58 -4.65 -8.11
CA PHE A 336 8.03 -3.65 -7.15
C PHE A 336 6.97 -3.28 -6.12
N ASN A 337 5.69 -3.27 -6.49
CA ASN A 337 4.60 -3.12 -5.54
C ASN A 337 4.65 -4.20 -4.47
N CYS A 338 4.82 -5.46 -4.88
CA CYS A 338 4.91 -6.59 -3.95
C CYS A 338 6.08 -6.43 -2.98
N ILE A 339 7.28 -6.07 -3.46
CA ILE A 339 8.46 -5.95 -2.58
C ILE A 339 8.32 -4.79 -1.62
N TYR A 340 8.01 -3.60 -2.16
CA TYR A 340 7.89 -2.41 -1.36
C TYR A 340 6.86 -2.59 -0.25
N LEU A 341 5.68 -3.10 -0.59
CA LEU A 341 4.58 -3.23 0.34
C LEU A 341 4.82 -4.36 1.34
N THR A 342 5.35 -5.50 0.91
CA THR A 342 5.71 -6.60 1.83
C THR A 342 6.83 -6.17 2.77
N ALA A 343 7.90 -5.58 2.25
CA ALA A 343 9.03 -5.17 3.06
C ALA A 343 8.69 -3.99 3.98
N ALA A 344 7.94 -2.99 3.49
CA ALA A 344 7.52 -1.84 4.28
C ALA A 344 6.52 -2.22 5.37
N ASN A 345 5.61 -3.17 5.09
CA ASN A 345 4.67 -3.70 6.08
C ASN A 345 5.39 -4.52 7.16
N LYS A 346 6.29 -5.43 6.77
CA LYS A 346 7.06 -6.23 7.73
C LYS A 346 8.00 -5.39 8.60
N SER A 347 8.52 -4.27 8.10
CA SER A 347 9.37 -3.38 8.87
C SER A 347 8.61 -2.39 9.76
N SER A 348 7.30 -2.23 9.58
CA SER A 348 6.50 -1.27 10.36
C SER A 348 6.04 -1.87 11.68
N ALA A 349 6.54 -1.36 12.80
CA ALA A 349 6.11 -1.80 14.12
C ALA A 349 4.63 -1.49 14.38
N ILE A 350 3.96 -2.37 15.11
CA ILE A 350 2.57 -2.21 15.51
C ILE A 350 2.49 -1.35 16.79
N MET A 351 1.70 -0.27 16.73
CA MET A 351 1.51 0.64 17.87
C MET A 351 0.34 0.21 18.75
N SER A 352 0.35 0.64 20.03
CA SER A 352 -0.72 0.32 20.97
C SER A 352 -2.10 0.81 20.53
N THR A 353 -2.15 2.00 19.93
CA THR A 353 -3.38 2.58 19.37
C THR A 353 -3.95 1.78 18.21
N HIS A 354 -3.09 1.11 17.41
CA HIS A 354 -3.54 0.24 16.31
C HIS A 354 -4.31 -0.97 16.86
N ILE A 355 -3.80 -1.61 17.91
CA ILE A 355 -4.44 -2.77 18.53
C ILE A 355 -5.76 -2.37 19.20
N VAL A 356 -5.76 -1.31 20.02
CA VAL A 356 -6.96 -0.86 20.71
C VAL A 356 -8.05 -0.44 19.72
N ALA A 357 -7.70 0.33 18.67
CA ALA A 357 -8.67 0.74 17.66
C ALA A 357 -9.25 -0.46 16.89
N CYS A 358 -8.42 -1.45 16.58
CA CYS A 358 -8.83 -2.67 15.90
C CYS A 358 -9.79 -3.50 16.76
N LEU A 359 -9.48 -3.72 18.03
CA LEU A 359 -10.35 -4.42 18.98
C LEU A 359 -11.69 -3.73 19.15
N LEU A 360 -11.69 -2.41 19.31
CA LEU A 360 -12.93 -1.62 19.47
C LEU A 360 -13.81 -1.67 18.23
N LEU A 361 -13.25 -1.60 17.02
CA LEU A 361 -14.05 -1.61 15.78
C LEU A 361 -14.56 -3.00 15.41
N TYR A 362 -13.73 -4.04 15.58
CA TYR A 362 -14.00 -5.34 14.98
C TYR A 362 -14.35 -6.45 15.99
N ARG A 363 -14.02 -6.26 17.28
CA ARG A 363 -14.42 -7.20 18.33
C ARG A 363 -15.47 -6.62 19.28
N HIS A 364 -15.30 -5.37 19.71
CA HIS A 364 -16.09 -4.73 20.77
C HIS A 364 -16.85 -3.49 20.31
N ARG A 365 -17.50 -3.54 19.15
CA ARG A 365 -18.20 -2.40 18.56
C ARG A 365 -19.33 -1.83 19.45
N GLN A 366 -19.95 -2.68 20.27
CA GLN A 366 -21.03 -2.28 21.19
C GLN A 366 -20.53 -1.81 22.57
N GLY A 367 -19.23 -1.91 22.78
CA GLY A 367 -18.59 -1.59 24.07
C GLY A 367 -18.08 -2.83 24.80
N VAL A 368 -17.14 -2.60 25.70
CA VAL A 368 -16.46 -3.63 26.47
C VAL A 368 -16.00 -3.06 27.83
N VAL A 369 -15.92 -3.91 28.84
CA VAL A 369 -15.35 -3.57 30.13
C VAL A 369 -13.82 -3.47 30.01
N LEU A 370 -13.20 -2.55 30.78
CA LEU A 370 -11.74 -2.31 30.68
C LEU A 370 -10.93 -3.58 30.92
N SER A 371 -11.27 -4.38 31.93
CA SER A 371 -10.58 -5.64 32.23
C SER A 371 -10.55 -6.60 31.04
N LYS A 372 -11.68 -6.76 30.36
CA LYS A 372 -11.76 -7.60 29.16
C LYS A 372 -11.00 -7.02 27.96
N LEU A 373 -11.01 -5.70 27.80
CA LEU A 373 -10.22 -5.05 26.76
C LEU A 373 -8.71 -5.27 26.97
N VAL A 374 -8.24 -5.23 28.21
CA VAL A 374 -6.83 -5.48 28.58
C VAL A 374 -6.46 -6.95 28.31
N GLU A 375 -7.34 -7.88 28.64
CA GLU A 375 -7.15 -9.31 28.33
C GLU A 375 -7.04 -9.56 26.82
N ASP A 376 -7.98 -9.03 26.04
CA ASP A 376 -7.99 -9.17 24.60
C ASP A 376 -6.82 -8.45 23.92
N PHE A 377 -6.38 -7.33 24.49
CA PHE A 377 -5.18 -6.63 24.07
C PHE A 377 -3.93 -7.50 24.28
N PHE A 378 -3.82 -8.16 25.42
CA PHE A 378 -2.72 -9.07 25.73
C PHE A 378 -2.70 -10.25 24.72
N ASN A 379 -3.84 -10.90 24.50
CA ASN A 379 -3.95 -12.00 23.55
C ASN A 379 -3.59 -11.57 22.12
N MET A 380 -4.08 -10.41 21.68
CA MET A 380 -3.74 -9.85 20.37
C MET A 380 -2.25 -9.51 20.23
N LYS A 381 -1.64 -9.01 21.30
CA LYS A 381 -0.19 -8.73 21.34
C LYS A 381 0.63 -10.01 21.15
N GLU A 382 0.29 -11.09 21.86
CA GLU A 382 0.97 -12.39 21.71
C GLU A 382 0.78 -12.95 20.29
N GLU A 383 -0.41 -12.82 19.71
CA GLU A 383 -0.71 -13.24 18.35
C GLU A 383 0.11 -12.46 17.29
N ILE A 384 0.34 -11.16 17.50
CA ILE A 384 1.18 -10.33 16.63
C ILE A 384 2.65 -10.76 16.72
N LEU A 385 3.13 -11.03 17.92
CA LEU A 385 4.52 -11.48 18.15
C LEU A 385 4.77 -12.87 17.57
N SER A 386 3.80 -13.80 17.67
CA SER A 386 3.90 -15.13 17.07
C SER A 386 4.03 -15.12 15.54
N ARG A 387 3.64 -14.01 14.90
CA ARG A 387 3.73 -13.77 13.44
C ARG A 387 4.97 -12.98 13.03
N ASP A 388 5.96 -12.84 13.91
CA ASP A 388 7.21 -12.12 13.68
C ASP A 388 7.03 -10.62 13.32
N PHE A 389 6.04 -9.95 13.95
CA PHE A 389 5.88 -8.51 13.85
C PHE A 389 6.34 -7.81 15.13
N ASP A 390 7.06 -6.69 14.96
CA ASP A 390 7.55 -5.88 16.06
C ASP A 390 6.45 -4.98 16.66
N LEU A 391 6.58 -4.72 17.97
CA LEU A 391 5.74 -3.79 18.71
C LEU A 391 6.46 -2.45 18.93
N GLY A 392 5.75 -1.35 18.72
CA GLY A 392 6.24 0.01 18.99
C GLY A 392 6.03 0.49 20.43
N PHE A 393 5.81 -0.43 21.37
CA PHE A 393 5.57 -0.14 22.79
C PHE A 393 6.09 -1.27 23.68
N SER A 394 6.24 -0.96 24.97
CA SER A 394 6.62 -1.93 26.01
C SER A 394 5.92 -1.56 27.32
N GLY A 395 5.92 -2.48 28.26
CA GLY A 395 5.36 -2.30 29.60
C GLY A 395 4.12 -3.16 29.87
N ASN A 396 3.46 -2.90 31.02
CA ASN A 396 2.26 -3.61 31.41
C ASN A 396 1.09 -3.30 30.47
N SER A 397 0.32 -4.32 30.09
CA SER A 397 -0.81 -4.19 29.15
C SER A 397 -1.87 -3.20 29.61
N GLU A 398 -2.19 -3.13 30.89
CA GLU A 398 -3.17 -2.19 31.44
C GLU A 398 -2.72 -0.74 31.23
N ASP A 399 -1.49 -0.41 31.61
CA ASP A 399 -0.92 0.94 31.42
C ASP A 399 -0.84 1.34 29.95
N VAL A 400 -0.52 0.37 29.08
CA VAL A 400 -0.42 0.59 27.63
C VAL A 400 -1.80 0.85 27.03
N VAL A 401 -2.83 0.08 27.43
CA VAL A 401 -4.21 0.26 27.00
C VAL A 401 -4.74 1.61 27.48
N MET A 402 -4.53 1.98 28.75
CA MET A 402 -4.95 3.28 29.26
C MET A 402 -4.31 4.45 28.53
N ARG A 403 -3.01 4.35 28.19
CA ARG A 403 -2.31 5.35 27.36
C ARG A 403 -2.89 5.44 25.96
N ALA A 404 -3.16 4.28 25.32
CA ALA A 404 -3.76 4.23 23.99
C ALA A 404 -5.16 4.87 23.97
N LEU A 405 -6.00 4.58 24.97
CA LEU A 405 -7.32 5.20 25.13
C LEU A 405 -7.23 6.72 25.30
N HIS A 406 -6.27 7.19 26.10
CA HIS A 406 -6.01 8.63 26.25
C HIS A 406 -5.59 9.28 24.93
N LEU A 407 -4.74 8.63 24.15
CA LEU A 407 -4.31 9.13 22.84
C LEU A 407 -5.43 9.13 21.80
N LEU A 408 -6.31 8.12 21.81
CA LEU A 408 -7.48 8.05 20.92
C LEU A 408 -8.54 9.11 21.29
N GLY A 409 -8.58 9.53 22.56
CA GLY A 409 -9.38 10.68 23.02
C GLY A 409 -10.84 10.62 22.58
N ASN A 410 -11.30 11.62 21.83
CA ASN A 410 -12.70 11.75 21.38
C ASN A 410 -13.20 10.63 20.46
N CYS A 411 -12.32 9.73 20.01
CA CYS A 411 -12.73 8.58 19.22
C CYS A 411 -13.34 7.47 20.06
N VAL A 412 -13.20 7.55 21.38
CA VAL A 412 -13.62 6.53 22.34
C VAL A 412 -14.49 7.19 23.42
N ASN A 413 -15.60 6.55 23.74
CA ASN A 413 -16.46 6.92 24.87
C ASN A 413 -16.13 6.03 26.05
N VAL A 414 -15.75 6.65 27.17
CA VAL A 414 -15.50 5.95 28.44
C VAL A 414 -16.62 6.34 29.41
N THR A 415 -17.42 5.36 29.81
CA THR A 415 -18.53 5.54 30.74
C THR A 415 -18.27 4.74 32.01
N SER A 416 -18.44 5.35 33.17
CA SER A 416 -18.41 4.60 34.42
C SER A 416 -19.68 3.78 34.54
N SER A 417 -19.55 2.47 34.77
CA SER A 417 -20.70 1.62 35.07
C SER A 417 -21.27 2.01 36.41
N SER A 418 -22.59 2.17 36.49
CA SER A 418 -23.32 2.45 37.74
C SER A 418 -23.34 1.26 38.70
N ASN A 419 -22.71 0.13 38.32
CA ASN A 419 -22.61 -1.08 39.11
C ASN A 419 -21.56 -0.92 40.22
N ARG A 420 -21.80 -1.59 41.36
CA ARG A 420 -21.04 -1.51 42.61
C ARG A 420 -19.51 -1.74 42.51
N ASN A 421 -18.99 -2.15 41.36
CA ASN A 421 -17.56 -2.45 41.15
C ASN A 421 -16.76 -1.32 40.49
N GLY A 422 -17.39 -0.19 40.13
CA GLY A 422 -16.65 0.95 39.55
C GLY A 422 -15.94 0.68 38.22
N GLU A 423 -16.32 -0.38 37.49
CA GLU A 423 -15.71 -0.74 36.23
C GLU A 423 -16.08 0.25 35.10
N PHE A 424 -15.11 0.58 34.29
CA PHE A 424 -15.29 1.46 33.11
C PHE A 424 -15.72 0.64 31.90
N THR A 425 -16.77 1.09 31.22
CA THR A 425 -17.17 0.56 29.90
C THR A 425 -16.64 1.48 28.83
N ILE A 426 -15.97 0.88 27.85
CA ILE A 426 -15.28 1.54 26.74
C ILE A 426 -15.98 1.15 25.44
N ALA A 427 -16.40 2.15 24.67
CA ALA A 427 -17.05 1.94 23.37
C ALA A 427 -16.49 2.90 22.33
N PRO A 428 -16.41 2.49 21.03
CA PRO A 428 -16.05 3.41 19.96
C PRO A 428 -17.14 4.49 19.81
N SER A 429 -16.71 5.73 19.57
CA SER A 429 -17.64 6.82 19.25
C SER A 429 -18.30 6.53 17.90
N GLN A 430 -19.63 6.62 17.82
CA GLN A 430 -20.41 6.33 16.62
C GLN A 430 -20.46 7.50 15.63
N THR A 431 -19.81 8.62 15.95
CA THR A 431 -19.74 9.74 15.02
C THR A 431 -18.84 9.42 13.81
N VAL A 432 -19.28 9.75 12.61
CA VAL A 432 -18.54 9.45 11.38
C VAL A 432 -17.08 9.90 11.43
N PRO A 433 -16.72 11.13 11.88
CA PRO A 433 -15.32 11.53 11.99
C PRO A 433 -14.50 10.66 12.95
N ALA A 434 -15.07 10.24 14.06
CA ALA A 434 -14.40 9.38 15.04
C ALA A 434 -14.20 7.96 14.50
N LEU A 435 -15.22 7.40 13.82
CA LEU A 435 -15.11 6.10 13.18
C LEU A 435 -14.01 6.11 12.08
N PHE A 436 -13.91 7.18 11.30
CA PHE A 436 -12.86 7.31 10.29
C PHE A 436 -11.46 7.43 10.89
N GLU A 437 -11.32 8.13 12.03
CA GLU A 437 -10.06 8.23 12.75
C GLU A 437 -9.67 6.89 13.38
N LEU A 438 -10.60 6.17 14.01
CA LEU A 438 -10.37 4.82 14.54
C LEU A 438 -9.98 3.84 13.42
N ASN A 439 -10.68 3.88 12.28
CA ASN A 439 -10.38 3.05 11.13
C ASN A 439 -8.97 3.32 10.57
N PHE A 440 -8.52 4.57 10.61
CA PHE A 440 -7.15 4.91 10.21
C PHE A 440 -6.12 4.18 11.09
N TYR A 441 -6.29 4.16 12.41
CA TYR A 441 -5.38 3.46 13.32
C TYR A 441 -5.52 1.95 13.23
N SER A 442 -6.74 1.42 13.15
CA SER A 442 -6.98 -0.02 13.01
C SER A 442 -6.35 -0.62 11.75
N ASN A 443 -6.28 0.15 10.68
CA ASN A 443 -5.61 -0.25 9.44
C ASN A 443 -4.09 -0.41 9.59
N GLY A 444 -3.48 0.10 10.67
CA GLY A 444 -2.10 -0.20 11.02
C GLY A 444 -1.86 -1.67 11.37
N LEU A 445 -2.91 -2.40 11.76
CA LEU A 445 -2.87 -3.84 12.05
C LEU A 445 -3.33 -4.71 10.88
N PHE A 446 -3.93 -4.12 9.86
CA PHE A 446 -4.59 -4.83 8.78
C PHE A 446 -3.65 -5.81 8.03
N HIS A 447 -2.42 -5.42 7.79
CA HIS A 447 -1.44 -6.22 7.06
C HIS A 447 -0.96 -7.48 7.81
N VAL A 448 -1.14 -7.53 9.13
CA VAL A 448 -0.80 -8.71 9.96
C VAL A 448 -1.77 -9.86 9.71
N PHE A 449 -3.06 -9.54 9.53
CA PHE A 449 -4.14 -10.53 9.50
C PHE A 449 -4.84 -10.67 8.14
N ILE A 450 -4.45 -9.89 7.13
CA ILE A 450 -5.18 -9.85 5.85
C ILE A 450 -5.26 -11.20 5.15
N SER A 451 -4.19 -11.97 5.19
CA SER A 451 -4.13 -13.30 4.56
C SER A 451 -5.14 -14.24 5.21
N ASP A 452 -5.16 -14.26 6.54
CA ASP A 452 -6.09 -15.08 7.31
C ASP A 452 -7.53 -14.58 7.18
N ALA A 453 -7.72 -13.26 7.10
CA ALA A 453 -9.03 -12.67 6.87
C ALA A 453 -9.61 -13.08 5.51
N ILE A 454 -8.80 -13.10 4.44
CA ILE A 454 -9.23 -13.57 3.12
C ILE A 454 -9.66 -15.04 3.19
N ILE A 455 -8.92 -15.90 3.86
CA ILE A 455 -9.25 -17.31 4.02
C ILE A 455 -10.46 -17.49 4.93
N GLY A 456 -10.50 -16.78 6.05
CA GLY A 456 -11.57 -16.81 7.04
C GLY A 456 -12.95 -16.42 6.48
N MET A 457 -13.00 -15.61 5.41
CA MET A 457 -14.27 -15.27 4.75
C MET A 457 -14.99 -16.47 4.16
N PHE A 458 -14.27 -17.55 3.82
CA PHE A 458 -14.85 -18.71 3.17
C PHE A 458 -15.17 -19.88 4.10
N SER A 459 -14.60 -19.90 5.30
CA SER A 459 -14.76 -21.01 6.24
C SER A 459 -16.24 -21.25 6.63
N ARG A 460 -17.05 -20.20 6.68
CA ARG A 460 -18.46 -20.26 7.07
C ARG A 460 -19.43 -20.52 5.92
N GLN A 461 -19.08 -20.16 4.68
CA GLN A 461 -19.95 -20.35 3.51
C GLN A 461 -20.05 -21.80 3.04
N ILE A 462 -19.13 -22.64 3.44
CA ILE A 462 -19.06 -24.03 2.98
C ILE A 462 -19.70 -24.97 4.00
N SER A 463 -19.85 -24.55 5.24
CA SER A 463 -20.53 -25.29 6.30
C SER A 463 -22.05 -25.09 6.27
N GLY A 464 -22.70 -25.57 5.21
CA GLY A 464 -24.16 -25.58 5.09
C GLY A 464 -24.90 -26.50 6.09
N SER A 465 -24.17 -27.17 7.00
CA SER A 465 -24.73 -27.90 8.13
C SER A 465 -23.77 -27.87 9.33
N PRO A 466 -24.27 -27.80 10.56
CA PRO A 466 -23.45 -27.71 11.76
C PRO A 466 -22.61 -28.94 12.12
N SER A 467 -22.68 -30.00 11.34
CA SER A 467 -22.07 -31.29 11.67
C SER A 467 -20.84 -31.69 10.85
N SER A 468 -20.46 -30.95 9.80
CA SER A 468 -19.21 -31.25 9.07
C SER A 468 -18.55 -29.98 8.54
N LEU A 469 -17.53 -29.51 9.26
CA LEU A 469 -16.66 -28.38 8.91
C LEU A 469 -15.51 -28.82 8.00
N LEU A 470 -15.78 -29.68 7.01
CA LEU A 470 -14.80 -30.11 6.02
C LEU A 470 -14.78 -29.17 4.82
N LEU A 471 -13.65 -28.55 4.57
CA LEU A 471 -13.43 -27.60 3.48
C LEU A 471 -12.51 -28.23 2.42
N SER A 472 -12.97 -28.35 1.15
CA SER A 472 -12.06 -28.67 0.05
C SER A 472 -10.99 -27.59 -0.08
N GLN A 473 -9.73 -28.00 0.03
CA GLN A 473 -8.57 -27.11 -0.05
C GLN A 473 -8.50 -26.40 -1.39
N GLU A 474 -8.75 -27.11 -2.49
CA GLU A 474 -8.72 -26.51 -3.84
C GLU A 474 -9.79 -25.43 -4.03
N ARG A 475 -11.01 -25.70 -3.55
CA ARG A 475 -12.11 -24.73 -3.60
C ARG A 475 -11.81 -23.50 -2.76
N LEU A 476 -11.18 -23.68 -1.59
CA LEU A 476 -10.75 -22.58 -0.72
C LEU A 476 -9.69 -21.72 -1.41
N ILE A 477 -8.66 -22.35 -1.98
CA ILE A 477 -7.59 -21.67 -2.74
C ILE A 477 -8.17 -20.82 -3.86
N ARG A 478 -9.06 -21.40 -4.67
CA ARG A 478 -9.67 -20.70 -5.83
C ARG A 478 -10.48 -19.48 -5.40
N LYS A 479 -11.28 -19.60 -4.33
CA LYS A 479 -12.06 -18.49 -3.77
C LYS A 479 -11.17 -17.42 -3.14
N ALA A 480 -10.15 -17.81 -2.37
CA ALA A 480 -9.21 -16.89 -1.74
C ALA A 480 -8.41 -16.10 -2.80
N ALA A 481 -7.96 -16.78 -3.87
CA ALA A 481 -7.30 -16.12 -5.00
C ALA A 481 -8.24 -15.10 -5.67
N GLY A 482 -9.49 -15.45 -5.93
CA GLY A 482 -10.49 -14.55 -6.50
C GLY A 482 -10.71 -13.29 -5.64
N LEU A 483 -10.87 -13.44 -4.33
CA LEU A 483 -11.02 -12.32 -3.40
C LEU A 483 -9.73 -11.48 -3.31
N SER A 484 -8.57 -12.11 -3.27
CA SER A 484 -7.27 -11.41 -3.26
C SER A 484 -7.10 -10.55 -4.52
N HIS A 485 -7.42 -11.08 -5.71
CA HIS A 485 -7.42 -10.32 -6.96
C HIS A 485 -8.41 -9.16 -6.92
N PHE A 486 -9.62 -9.39 -6.41
CA PHE A 486 -10.64 -8.35 -6.29
C PHE A 486 -10.21 -7.20 -5.38
N LEU A 487 -9.49 -7.51 -4.29
CA LEU A 487 -9.01 -6.53 -3.31
C LEU A 487 -7.63 -5.93 -3.63
N THR A 488 -7.08 -6.12 -4.82
CA THR A 488 -5.72 -5.64 -5.18
C THR A 488 -5.51 -4.14 -4.96
N ASN A 489 -6.55 -3.33 -5.11
CA ASN A 489 -6.48 -1.88 -4.86
C ASN A 489 -6.57 -1.50 -3.38
N GLU A 490 -7.02 -2.41 -2.51
CA GLU A 490 -7.15 -2.18 -1.07
C GLU A 490 -5.96 -2.73 -0.29
N VAL A 491 -5.42 -3.81 -0.79
CA VAL A 491 -4.36 -4.55 -0.14
C VAL A 491 -3.33 -4.91 -1.19
N ALA A 492 -2.11 -4.51 -0.97
CA ALA A 492 -1.02 -5.12 -1.67
C ALA A 492 -0.71 -6.45 -1.00
N VAL A 493 -1.54 -7.42 -1.24
CA VAL A 493 -1.16 -8.80 -1.03
C VAL A 493 -0.18 -9.10 -2.15
N ALA A 494 1.05 -9.47 -1.79
CA ALA A 494 1.90 -10.16 -2.74
C ALA A 494 1.05 -11.27 -3.37
N PRO A 495 1.16 -11.56 -4.67
CA PRO A 495 0.62 -12.79 -5.21
C PRO A 495 1.41 -13.94 -4.55
N VAL A 496 1.16 -14.13 -3.26
CA VAL A 496 1.68 -15.26 -2.49
C VAL A 496 0.98 -16.45 -3.10
N MET A 497 1.75 -17.42 -3.55
CA MET A 497 1.22 -18.70 -3.98
C MET A 497 0.13 -19.11 -2.99
N PRO A 498 -1.10 -19.36 -3.44
CA PRO A 498 -2.23 -19.66 -2.56
C PRO A 498 -1.94 -20.80 -1.57
N THR A 499 -1.06 -21.72 -1.95
CA THR A 499 -0.55 -22.81 -1.11
C THR A 499 0.19 -22.36 0.15
N CYS A 500 1.03 -21.31 0.08
CA CYS A 500 1.74 -20.80 1.28
C CYS A 500 0.80 -20.11 2.27
N LEU A 501 -0.25 -19.44 1.78
CA LEU A 501 -1.28 -18.81 2.62
C LEU A 501 -2.03 -19.86 3.44
N ILE A 502 -2.37 -20.99 2.80
CA ILE A 502 -3.10 -22.07 3.45
C ILE A 502 -2.25 -22.80 4.46
N CYS A 503 -0.96 -23.06 4.18
CA CYS A 503 -0.06 -23.68 5.16
C CYS A 503 0.02 -22.86 6.46
N SER A 504 0.11 -21.53 6.37
CA SER A 504 0.13 -20.67 7.56
C SER A 504 -1.20 -20.72 8.34
N PHE A 505 -2.33 -20.71 7.63
CA PHE A 505 -3.65 -20.77 8.23
C PHE A 505 -3.96 -22.15 8.85
N VAL A 506 -3.58 -23.23 8.16
CA VAL A 506 -3.78 -24.61 8.61
C VAL A 506 -3.00 -24.90 9.89
N CYS A 507 -1.75 -24.41 9.98
CA CYS A 507 -0.94 -24.56 11.20
C CYS A 507 -1.55 -23.89 12.43
N CYS A 508 -2.32 -22.80 12.24
CA CYS A 508 -2.87 -22.04 13.36
C CYS A 508 -4.31 -22.43 13.73
N MET A 509 -5.12 -22.93 12.77
CA MET A 509 -6.57 -22.96 12.92
C MET A 509 -7.24 -24.29 12.49
N CYS A 510 -6.52 -25.21 11.86
CA CYS A 510 -7.06 -26.46 11.36
C CYS A 510 -6.23 -27.64 11.85
N GLN A 511 -6.91 -28.75 12.17
CA GLN A 511 -6.26 -30.05 12.31
C GLN A 511 -6.32 -30.75 10.96
N GLU A 512 -5.19 -31.24 10.46
CA GLU A 512 -5.16 -32.15 9.31
C GLU A 512 -5.74 -33.52 9.76
N ASP A 513 -7.00 -33.76 9.39
CA ASP A 513 -7.52 -35.14 9.51
C ASP A 513 -7.12 -35.89 8.23
N GLN A 514 -6.15 -36.72 8.34
CA GLN A 514 -5.89 -37.82 7.40
C GLN A 514 -6.91 -38.96 7.63
N GLU A 515 -8.19 -38.71 7.53
CA GLU A 515 -9.15 -39.76 7.38
C GLU A 515 -9.20 -40.15 5.90
N GLU A 516 -8.50 -41.23 5.58
CA GLU A 516 -8.78 -42.06 4.41
C GLU A 516 -10.25 -42.44 4.46
N LEU A 517 -11.09 -41.89 3.63
CA LEU A 517 -12.37 -42.51 3.27
C LEU A 517 -12.02 -43.78 2.49
N SER A 518 -11.84 -44.89 3.24
CA SER A 518 -11.77 -46.22 2.65
C SER A 518 -13.12 -46.56 2.00
N PRO A 519 -13.14 -47.05 0.76
CA PRO A 519 -14.32 -47.72 0.23
C PRO A 519 -14.57 -48.98 1.03
N SER A 520 -15.84 -49.34 1.20
CA SER A 520 -16.40 -50.48 1.94
C SER A 520 -15.61 -51.79 1.81
N PRO A 521 -15.63 -52.63 2.85
CA PRO A 521 -14.72 -53.77 2.97
C PRO A 521 -15.13 -54.93 2.05
N THR A 522 -14.24 -55.32 1.17
CA THR A 522 -14.14 -56.70 0.69
C THR A 522 -12.76 -57.21 1.06
N ASP A 523 -12.81 -58.32 1.78
CA ASP A 523 -11.71 -59.03 2.37
C ASP A 523 -10.54 -59.33 1.43
N GLU A 524 -9.30 -59.03 1.86
CA GLU A 524 -8.17 -59.97 1.93
C GLU A 524 -6.88 -59.26 2.40
N PRO A 525 -6.01 -59.98 3.16
CA PRO A 525 -4.88 -59.37 3.83
C PRO A 525 -3.58 -59.42 2.99
N TRP A 526 -2.90 -58.32 2.83
CA TRP A 526 -1.57 -58.27 2.23
C TRP A 526 -0.48 -57.95 3.26
N PRO A 527 0.72 -58.56 3.16
CA PRO A 527 1.76 -58.47 4.17
C PRO A 527 2.61 -57.20 4.04
N LYS A 528 2.98 -56.65 5.22
CA LYS A 528 3.89 -55.52 5.39
C LYS A 528 5.26 -55.80 4.81
N LYS A 529 5.76 -54.94 3.89
CA LYS A 529 7.19 -54.83 3.58
C LYS A 529 7.65 -53.39 3.82
N PHE A 530 8.73 -53.26 4.58
CA PHE A 530 9.42 -51.99 4.84
C PHE A 530 10.17 -51.53 3.58
N PRO A 531 10.32 -50.24 3.32
CA PRO A 531 11.17 -49.74 2.23
C PRO A 531 12.62 -49.57 2.70
N GLU A 532 13.54 -50.13 1.92
CA GLU A 532 14.98 -49.87 2.00
C GLU A 532 15.39 -48.55 1.30
N PRO A 533 16.59 -48.02 1.61
CA PRO A 533 16.97 -46.67 1.16
C PRO A 533 17.42 -46.63 -0.30
N LEU A 534 17.08 -45.52 -0.96
CA LEU A 534 17.36 -45.15 -2.34
C LEU A 534 18.88 -45.09 -2.63
N SER A 535 19.36 -45.95 -3.53
CA SER A 535 20.64 -45.82 -4.20
C SER A 535 20.43 -45.27 -5.64
N TRP A 536 21.25 -44.30 -6.02
CA TRP A 536 21.31 -43.72 -7.36
C TRP A 536 21.71 -44.74 -8.41
N ARG A 537 20.94 -44.86 -9.48
CA ARG A 537 21.43 -45.40 -10.77
C ARG A 537 20.74 -44.68 -11.92
N SER A 538 21.57 -44.35 -12.90
CA SER A 538 21.32 -43.72 -14.17
C SER A 538 20.64 -44.64 -15.18
N ASP A 539 19.90 -43.99 -16.08
CA ASP A 539 19.60 -44.31 -17.50
C ASP A 539 18.85 -45.59 -17.84
N GLU A 540 17.67 -45.44 -18.35
CA GLU A 540 17.27 -45.89 -19.71
C GLU A 540 15.78 -45.63 -19.92
N GLU A 541 15.48 -45.22 -21.15
CA GLU A 541 14.19 -44.88 -21.73
C GLU A 541 13.20 -46.06 -21.62
N ASP A 542 11.93 -45.77 -21.29
CA ASP A 542 10.80 -46.47 -21.92
C ASP A 542 9.51 -45.65 -21.78
N GLU A 543 8.82 -45.60 -22.87
CA GLU A 543 7.57 -44.90 -23.17
C GLU A 543 6.36 -45.45 -22.44
N ASP A 544 5.35 -44.54 -22.31
CA ASP A 544 3.92 -44.83 -22.13
C ASP A 544 3.44 -45.48 -20.82
N SER A 545 3.07 -44.64 -19.88
CA SER A 545 1.78 -44.83 -19.17
C SER A 545 1.25 -43.51 -18.65
N ASP A 546 0.31 -42.94 -19.40
CA ASP A 546 -0.63 -41.89 -18.99
C ASP A 546 -1.57 -42.43 -17.90
N PHE A 547 -1.09 -42.44 -16.67
CA PHE A 547 -1.92 -42.54 -15.48
C PHE A 547 -2.03 -41.14 -14.90
N GLY A 548 -3.09 -40.44 -15.29
CA GLY A 548 -3.53 -39.24 -14.60
C GLY A 548 -3.59 -39.54 -13.10
N GLU A 549 -2.64 -39.01 -12.33
CA GLU A 549 -2.79 -38.87 -10.88
C GLU A 549 -4.08 -38.05 -10.66
N GLU A 550 -5.17 -38.73 -10.33
CA GLU A 550 -6.34 -38.11 -9.72
C GLU A 550 -5.83 -37.37 -8.49
N GLN A 551 -5.67 -36.05 -8.62
CA GLN A 551 -5.36 -35.16 -7.52
C GLN A 551 -6.49 -35.32 -6.49
N ARG A 552 -6.28 -36.18 -5.47
CA ARG A 552 -7.24 -36.38 -4.37
C ARG A 552 -7.41 -35.04 -3.66
N ASP A 553 -8.60 -34.48 -3.68
CA ASP A 553 -8.97 -33.27 -2.97
C ASP A 553 -8.63 -33.45 -1.48
N ARG A 554 -7.78 -32.55 -0.96
CA ARG A 554 -7.48 -32.50 0.47
C ARG A 554 -8.58 -31.71 1.17
N TYR A 555 -9.05 -32.23 2.28
CA TYR A 555 -10.06 -31.60 3.12
C TYR A 555 -9.43 -31.05 4.39
N LEU A 556 -9.85 -29.85 4.79
CA LEU A 556 -9.42 -29.16 5.99
C LEU A 556 -10.59 -29.15 6.98
N LYS A 557 -10.34 -29.55 8.23
CA LYS A 557 -11.31 -29.47 9.32
C LYS A 557 -11.09 -28.19 10.12
N VAL A 558 -12.09 -27.34 10.18
CA VAL A 558 -12.02 -26.07 10.93
C VAL A 558 -12.25 -26.34 12.42
N SER A 559 -11.41 -25.76 13.28
CA SER A 559 -11.56 -25.86 14.74
C SER A 559 -12.88 -25.28 15.24
N VAL A 560 -13.54 -26.02 16.13
CA VAL A 560 -14.87 -25.68 16.71
C VAL A 560 -14.72 -25.01 18.09
N SER A 561 -13.49 -24.81 18.60
CA SER A 561 -13.31 -24.17 19.90
C SER A 561 -13.87 -22.73 19.91
N ALA A 562 -14.44 -22.31 21.05
CA ALA A 562 -15.05 -20.99 21.18
C ALA A 562 -14.06 -19.86 20.88
N GLU A 563 -12.81 -19.99 21.32
CA GLU A 563 -11.74 -19.00 21.08
C GLU A 563 -11.43 -18.84 19.59
N HIS A 564 -11.29 -19.95 18.86
CA HIS A 564 -11.07 -19.92 17.42
C HIS A 564 -12.26 -19.33 16.67
N GLN A 565 -13.49 -19.62 17.11
CA GLN A 565 -14.70 -19.04 16.50
C GLN A 565 -14.77 -17.52 16.69
N GLU A 566 -14.43 -17.01 17.88
CA GLU A 566 -14.34 -15.56 18.11
C GLU A 566 -13.28 -14.90 17.22
N PHE A 567 -12.12 -15.55 17.06
CA PHE A 567 -11.07 -15.05 16.20
C PHE A 567 -11.47 -15.09 14.71
N PHE A 568 -12.17 -16.11 14.27
CA PHE A 568 -12.75 -16.15 12.92
C PHE A 568 -13.72 -14.99 12.66
N VAL A 569 -14.61 -14.72 13.61
CA VAL A 569 -15.54 -13.58 13.49
C VAL A 569 -14.78 -12.25 13.43
N PHE A 570 -13.70 -12.11 14.21
CA PHE A 570 -12.83 -10.93 14.14
C PHE A 570 -12.20 -10.79 12.75
N LEU A 571 -11.61 -11.84 12.19
CA LEU A 571 -11.00 -11.85 10.86
C LEU A 571 -11.99 -11.45 9.76
N GLN A 572 -13.21 -11.97 9.81
CA GLN A 572 -14.27 -11.64 8.88
C GLN A 572 -14.68 -10.17 8.98
N ARG A 573 -14.84 -9.64 10.21
CA ARG A 573 -15.18 -8.24 10.44
C ARG A 573 -14.10 -7.28 9.96
N LEU A 574 -12.84 -7.71 9.91
CA LEU A 574 -11.74 -6.89 9.41
C LEU A 574 -11.91 -6.50 7.93
N LEU A 575 -12.49 -7.39 7.11
CA LEU A 575 -12.76 -7.15 5.69
C LEU A 575 -14.17 -6.58 5.42
N SER A 576 -15.09 -6.74 6.35
CA SER A 576 -16.50 -6.36 6.17
C SER A 576 -16.71 -4.91 5.72
N PRO A 577 -16.01 -3.88 6.28
CA PRO A 577 -16.20 -2.51 5.81
C PRO A 577 -15.80 -2.30 4.35
N VAL A 578 -14.77 -3.01 3.89
CA VAL A 578 -14.32 -2.96 2.50
C VAL A 578 -15.38 -3.56 1.59
N LEU A 579 -15.83 -4.78 1.90
CA LEU A 579 -16.85 -5.48 1.12
C LEU A 579 -18.19 -4.73 1.11
N GLU A 580 -18.55 -4.08 2.21
CA GLU A 580 -19.75 -3.24 2.29
C GLU A 580 -19.63 -2.01 1.37
N ALA A 581 -18.46 -1.37 1.29
CA ALA A 581 -18.22 -0.27 0.36
C ALA A 581 -18.36 -0.73 -1.10
N TYR A 582 -17.81 -1.89 -1.44
CA TYR A 582 -17.87 -2.45 -2.79
C TYR A 582 -19.28 -2.91 -3.16
N SER A 583 -20.02 -3.53 -2.25
CA SER A 583 -21.43 -3.89 -2.48
C SER A 583 -22.31 -2.66 -2.67
N GLY A 584 -22.11 -1.62 -1.85
CA GLY A 584 -22.79 -0.34 -2.00
C GLY A 584 -22.47 0.34 -3.34
N ALA A 585 -21.20 0.27 -3.79
CA ALA A 585 -20.82 0.78 -5.11
C ALA A 585 -21.45 -0.03 -6.25
N ALA A 586 -21.55 -1.36 -6.14
CA ALA A 586 -22.22 -2.21 -7.12
C ALA A 586 -23.71 -1.90 -7.23
N ILE A 587 -24.38 -1.59 -6.11
CA ILE A 587 -25.75 -1.10 -6.12
C ILE A 587 -25.83 0.27 -6.82
N PHE A 588 -24.89 1.18 -6.51
CA PHE A 588 -24.89 2.52 -7.10
C PHE A 588 -24.65 2.52 -8.60
N VAL A 589 -23.94 1.55 -9.15
CA VAL A 589 -23.73 1.37 -10.61
C VAL A 589 -25.06 1.32 -11.37
N HIS A 590 -26.14 0.81 -10.78
CA HIS A 590 -27.47 0.78 -11.40
C HIS A 590 -28.05 2.18 -11.68
N SER A 591 -27.57 3.22 -11.00
CA SER A 591 -28.01 4.61 -11.20
C SER A 591 -27.30 5.32 -12.36
N LEU A 592 -26.26 4.70 -12.94
CA LEU A 592 -25.49 5.29 -14.05
C LEU A 592 -26.18 4.97 -15.39
N SER A 593 -27.12 5.84 -15.81
CA SER A 593 -27.85 5.71 -17.08
C SER A 593 -27.22 6.46 -18.25
N GLN A 594 -26.37 7.46 -17.95
CA GLN A 594 -25.70 8.33 -18.93
C GLN A 594 -24.23 8.55 -18.52
N PRO A 595 -23.34 8.84 -19.49
CA PRO A 595 -21.96 9.19 -19.19
C PRO A 595 -21.89 10.34 -18.20
N MET A 596 -21.01 10.25 -17.19
CA MET A 596 -20.86 11.22 -16.12
C MET A 596 -19.38 11.53 -15.89
N VAL A 597 -19.06 12.78 -15.54
CA VAL A 597 -17.69 13.15 -15.19
C VAL A 597 -17.21 12.34 -13.98
N GLU A 598 -16.00 11.79 -14.03
CA GLU A 598 -15.46 10.91 -12.99
C GLU A 598 -15.49 11.54 -11.59
N SER A 599 -15.17 12.85 -11.49
CA SER A 599 -15.24 13.58 -10.22
C SER A 599 -16.66 13.60 -9.64
N ASP A 600 -17.65 13.81 -10.50
CA ASP A 600 -19.06 13.93 -10.10
C ASP A 600 -19.62 12.57 -9.72
N TYR A 601 -19.29 11.51 -10.50
CA TYR A 601 -19.63 10.13 -10.16
C TYR A 601 -19.08 9.75 -8.79
N THR A 602 -17.77 9.97 -8.55
CA THR A 602 -17.10 9.68 -7.30
C THR A 602 -17.74 10.43 -6.12
N GLN A 603 -18.09 11.71 -6.33
CA GLN A 603 -18.72 12.52 -5.29
C GLN A 603 -20.16 12.07 -4.98
N ARG A 604 -20.93 11.67 -6.00
CA ARG A 604 -22.29 11.13 -5.82
C ARG A 604 -22.26 9.77 -5.13
N LEU A 605 -21.35 8.88 -5.53
CA LEU A 605 -21.14 7.59 -4.85
C LEU A 605 -20.76 7.80 -3.38
N PHE A 606 -19.84 8.73 -3.09
CA PHE A 606 -19.46 9.07 -1.72
C PHE A 606 -20.67 9.52 -0.89
N ARG A 607 -21.46 10.45 -1.42
CA ARG A 607 -22.70 10.91 -0.74
C ARG A 607 -23.69 9.79 -0.51
N TYR A 608 -23.85 8.91 -1.48
CA TYR A 608 -24.73 7.75 -1.37
C TYR A 608 -24.30 6.83 -0.22
N LEU A 609 -23.01 6.45 -0.13
CA LEU A 609 -22.51 5.60 0.94
C LEU A 609 -22.59 6.30 2.30
N LEU A 610 -22.28 7.60 2.37
CA LEU A 610 -22.39 8.38 3.59
C LEU A 610 -23.84 8.44 4.10
N THR A 611 -24.80 8.67 3.21
CA THR A 611 -26.23 8.67 3.55
C THR A 611 -26.71 7.31 4.05
N ARG A 612 -26.18 6.19 3.51
CA ARG A 612 -26.47 4.85 4.04
C ARG A 612 -25.99 4.69 5.48
N THR A 613 -24.79 5.23 5.78
CA THR A 613 -24.23 5.22 7.14
C THR A 613 -25.08 6.09 8.08
N GLU A 614 -25.42 7.31 7.69
CA GLU A 614 -26.21 8.24 8.50
C GLU A 614 -27.63 7.72 8.78
N ARG A 615 -28.20 6.94 7.87
CA ARG A 615 -29.53 6.30 8.02
C ARG A 615 -29.47 4.97 8.78
N GLY A 616 -28.29 4.52 9.22
CA GLY A 616 -28.13 3.24 9.92
C GLY A 616 -28.36 2.00 9.03
N VAL A 617 -28.33 2.15 7.68
CA VAL A 617 -28.44 1.05 6.73
C VAL A 617 -27.11 0.32 6.57
N ALA A 618 -25.99 1.04 6.72
CA ALA A 618 -24.67 0.46 6.69
C ALA A 618 -24.31 -0.08 8.08
N ALA A 619 -23.84 -1.33 8.14
CA ALA A 619 -23.38 -1.94 9.37
C ALA A 619 -22.03 -1.36 9.84
N TYR A 620 -21.20 -0.93 8.90
CA TYR A 620 -19.87 -0.38 9.12
C TYR A 620 -19.77 1.04 8.58
N GLY A 621 -19.82 2.05 9.47
CA GLY A 621 -19.76 3.47 9.07
C GLY A 621 -18.47 3.82 8.32
N GLU A 622 -17.37 3.15 8.63
CA GLU A 622 -16.08 3.28 7.99
C GLU A 622 -16.07 2.85 6.51
N SER A 623 -17.08 2.11 6.03
CA SER A 623 -17.27 1.77 4.62
C SER A 623 -17.45 3.00 3.72
N ALA A 624 -17.93 4.12 4.27
CA ALA A 624 -18.15 5.36 3.54
C ALA A 624 -16.90 6.27 3.46
N THR A 625 -15.69 5.78 3.74
CA THR A 625 -14.48 6.60 3.60
C THR A 625 -14.20 6.97 2.14
N HIS A 626 -13.84 8.22 1.89
CA HIS A 626 -13.63 8.72 0.54
C HIS A 626 -12.51 7.98 -0.23
N TYR A 627 -11.55 7.40 0.50
CA TYR A 627 -10.51 6.60 -0.12
C TYR A 627 -11.06 5.26 -0.64
N LEU A 628 -11.92 4.56 0.12
CA LEU A 628 -12.59 3.33 -0.33
C LEU A 628 -13.44 3.60 -1.57
N VAL A 629 -14.19 4.71 -1.59
CA VAL A 629 -14.95 5.14 -2.76
C VAL A 629 -14.07 5.28 -4.01
N LYS A 630 -12.90 5.88 -3.89
CA LYS A 630 -11.96 6.00 -5.03
C LYS A 630 -11.43 4.65 -5.48
N ASN A 631 -11.14 3.78 -4.54
CA ASN A 631 -10.64 2.44 -4.86
C ASN A 631 -11.73 1.58 -5.51
N THR A 632 -13.00 1.66 -5.07
CA THR A 632 -14.11 0.95 -5.74
C THR A 632 -14.27 1.42 -7.18
N VAL A 633 -14.21 2.73 -7.45
CA VAL A 633 -14.27 3.28 -8.82
C VAL A 633 -13.09 2.77 -9.65
N ARG A 634 -11.90 2.74 -9.08
CA ARG A 634 -10.70 2.22 -9.76
C ARG A 634 -10.83 0.74 -10.08
N THR A 635 -11.22 -0.08 -9.11
CA THR A 635 -11.44 -1.52 -9.31
C THR A 635 -12.51 -1.79 -10.36
N PHE A 636 -13.60 -1.03 -10.38
CA PHE A 636 -14.66 -1.19 -11.39
C PHE A 636 -14.21 -0.76 -12.80
N LYS A 637 -13.27 0.17 -12.92
CA LYS A 637 -12.61 0.48 -14.20
C LYS A 637 -11.70 -0.68 -14.64
N GLU A 638 -10.90 -1.22 -13.73
CA GLU A 638 -9.98 -2.33 -14.00
C GLU A 638 -10.71 -3.66 -14.29
N LEU A 639 -11.89 -3.86 -13.72
CA LEU A 639 -12.80 -4.96 -14.02
C LEU A 639 -13.57 -4.78 -15.34
N GLY A 640 -13.45 -3.64 -16.01
CA GLY A 640 -14.24 -3.36 -17.21
C GLY A 640 -15.73 -3.14 -16.97
N VAL A 641 -16.14 -2.85 -15.73
CA VAL A 641 -17.53 -2.45 -15.39
C VAL A 641 -17.80 -1.03 -15.86
N LEU A 642 -16.86 -0.14 -15.54
CA LEU A 642 -16.86 1.27 -15.92
C LEU A 642 -15.82 1.50 -17.02
N LYS A 643 -16.25 2.08 -18.12
CA LYS A 643 -15.39 2.49 -19.22
C LYS A 643 -15.05 3.97 -19.11
N GLU A 644 -13.77 4.28 -19.27
CA GLU A 644 -13.25 5.66 -19.24
C GLU A 644 -13.20 6.23 -20.65
N ARG A 645 -13.80 7.39 -20.84
CA ARG A 645 -13.70 8.17 -22.07
C ARG A 645 -13.09 9.54 -21.75
N ARG A 646 -12.07 9.92 -22.50
CA ARG A 646 -11.33 11.14 -22.26
C ARG A 646 -11.54 12.11 -23.42
N GLU A 647 -12.24 13.21 -23.15
CA GLU A 647 -12.49 14.27 -24.09
C GLU A 647 -12.11 15.63 -23.48
N ASN A 648 -11.37 16.47 -24.21
CA ASN A 648 -11.01 17.83 -23.80
C ASN A 648 -10.45 17.94 -22.36
N LYS A 649 -9.57 17.02 -21.95
CA LYS A 649 -9.00 16.94 -20.59
C LYS A 649 -10.00 16.57 -19.48
N VAL A 650 -11.25 16.28 -19.83
CA VAL A 650 -12.28 15.79 -18.91
C VAL A 650 -12.41 14.29 -19.07
N THR A 651 -12.32 13.56 -17.96
CA THR A 651 -12.56 12.12 -17.93
C THR A 651 -14.02 11.87 -17.58
N THR A 652 -14.74 11.17 -18.44
CA THR A 652 -16.11 10.71 -18.21
C THR A 652 -16.13 9.20 -18.03
N LEU A 653 -17.05 8.73 -17.18
CA LEU A 653 -17.31 7.30 -16.92
C LEU A 653 -18.66 6.94 -17.54
N GLU A 654 -18.68 5.78 -18.18
CA GLU A 654 -19.90 5.16 -18.73
C GLU A 654 -19.89 3.65 -18.40
N LEU A 655 -21.07 3.02 -18.41
CA LEU A 655 -21.16 1.56 -18.31
C LEU A 655 -20.58 0.92 -19.56
N SER A 656 -19.78 -0.13 -19.40
CA SER A 656 -19.34 -0.92 -20.54
C SER A 656 -20.53 -1.68 -21.17
N SER A 657 -20.39 -2.04 -22.43
CA SER A 657 -21.43 -2.82 -23.15
C SER A 657 -21.82 -4.11 -22.42
N THR A 658 -20.86 -4.76 -21.77
CA THR A 658 -21.05 -5.97 -20.97
C THR A 658 -21.97 -5.76 -19.77
N PHE A 659 -21.93 -4.58 -19.16
CA PHE A 659 -22.72 -4.26 -17.95
C PHE A 659 -23.95 -3.35 -18.21
N LEU A 660 -24.24 -3.02 -19.47
CA LEU A 660 -25.50 -2.38 -19.82
C LEU A 660 -26.74 -3.24 -19.44
N PRO A 661 -26.73 -4.60 -19.62
CA PRO A 661 -27.81 -5.43 -19.14
C PRO A 661 -27.88 -5.45 -17.59
N GLN A 662 -29.08 -5.28 -17.04
CA GLN A 662 -29.31 -5.32 -15.59
C GLN A 662 -28.90 -6.67 -14.97
N ALA A 663 -29.10 -7.76 -15.69
CA ALA A 663 -28.73 -9.10 -15.25
C ALA A 663 -27.23 -9.21 -14.91
N ASN A 664 -26.34 -8.58 -15.71
CA ASN A 664 -24.90 -8.63 -15.47
C ASN A 664 -24.49 -7.75 -14.28
N ARG A 665 -25.14 -6.60 -14.08
CA ARG A 665 -24.96 -5.80 -12.86
C ARG A 665 -25.40 -6.54 -11.60
N ASN A 666 -26.50 -7.29 -11.68
CA ASN A 666 -26.95 -8.15 -10.58
C ASN A 666 -25.95 -9.28 -10.29
N LYS A 667 -25.36 -9.90 -11.31
CA LYS A 667 -24.31 -10.91 -11.12
C LYS A 667 -23.07 -10.33 -10.42
N LEU A 668 -22.65 -9.12 -10.79
CA LEU A 668 -21.56 -8.42 -10.08
C LEU A 668 -21.90 -8.21 -8.61
N LEU A 669 -23.10 -7.72 -8.32
CA LEU A 669 -23.56 -7.54 -6.94
C LEU A 669 -23.60 -8.88 -6.19
N GLN A 670 -24.14 -9.92 -6.77
CA GLN A 670 -24.19 -11.26 -6.18
C GLN A 670 -22.78 -11.82 -5.93
N TYR A 671 -21.84 -11.60 -6.86
CA TYR A 671 -20.45 -12.00 -6.69
C TYR A 671 -19.83 -11.34 -5.45
N ILE A 672 -20.02 -10.02 -5.28
CA ILE A 672 -19.51 -9.28 -4.14
C ILE A 672 -20.20 -9.71 -2.84
N LEU A 673 -21.53 -9.85 -2.87
CA LEU A 673 -22.29 -10.32 -1.72
C LEU A 673 -21.94 -11.77 -1.33
N GLY A 674 -21.49 -12.58 -2.29
CA GLY A 674 -20.94 -13.91 -2.02
C GLY A 674 -19.71 -13.91 -1.10
N PHE A 675 -19.07 -12.78 -0.87
CA PHE A 675 -18.01 -12.61 0.11
C PHE A 675 -18.50 -11.98 1.43
N THR A 676 -19.70 -11.39 1.45
CA THR A 676 -20.26 -10.80 2.67
C THR A 676 -20.97 -11.85 3.50
N LEU A 677 -20.88 -11.71 4.80
CA LEU A 677 -21.69 -12.49 5.73
C LEU A 677 -23.09 -11.85 5.77
N LEU A 678 -24.06 -12.52 5.24
CA LEU A 678 -25.46 -12.27 5.52
C LEU A 678 -25.90 -13.07 6.73
#